data_08d7c0ce81ec1bd8e4670b105f796a28
#
_entry.id   08d7c0ce81ec1bd8e4670b105f796a28
#
_cell.length_a   1.000
_cell.length_b   1.000
_cell.length_c   1.000
_cell.angle_alpha   90.00
_cell.angle_beta   90.00
_cell.angle_gamma   90.00
#
_symmetry.space_group_name_H-M   'P 1'
#
loop_
_entity.id
_entity.type
_entity.pdbx_description
1 polymer ?
#
loop_
_entity_poly.entity_id
_entity_poly.type
_entity_poly.pdbx_seq_one_letter_code
_entity_poly.pdbx_strand_id
1 'polypeptide(L)'
;LYFRAGDFKDAFTPGYNSLSPYEGYNTGQTDFNQSYQFDVSYVISPALLSDSKVNFSRLNTSQPLNGTALVPGLYLNQANTQSTDSVTGNPIALPGYLPTSPGDALPFGGPANTYQFLEDLTYTRGNHTMHFGGEFLQLRDNRVFGASENATQLVAKSGTDYGTALEDLQAGDIYTFAVALNPQGKLPCSFNPDGTLDTTPACSITLPAQSPNFERQNTFNDGSWYAEDSWKATPRLTLDFGIRWEYYGVQHNHNPDLESNFYLGSGSTLPQQIADGQIKTTPNSPVGGLIAKDLNNYAPRLGFSFDPTGTGKWAIRGGFGIAYERDFGNVTYNVIQNPPNYAGVTLTSGGGTQYTINTTNFGPFAGTSGTVGLPAPSLRALQQNMPTAYVENYSFSIEHEVAQNDLLTIAYTGAHGLDQYAIANANGIGYGTFNGNPGLDPATSYGLNRLNHQYGAINLREANGTTHYDAVNVGFEANNLRSRGLVATANYTYSHSLDDLSSTFSESGNNFNLGYLNPYNPSLDYGNSDYDVRHRLSVSALWQPKFLEFPSNAIAHAVLGGLEIAPIATLRTGTPFTIYDCTNGENSCPRIVNAPGLEFHGTPQANGGVNSYNYIAIPTASKNPFVNSQGYSDFPDSVGGYQNSGLGRNQWFGPHNYTFDTGVYKNFQVGRGERYTIQLRGEFYNVLNHHNFYPVAGSADYAEESEVTAVKGSPTGSPSSADERRNTQLALRFEF
;
A
#
# COMPACT_ATOMS: atom_id res chain seq x y z
N LEU A 1 -7.31 -10.75 -37.69
CA LEU A 1 -6.84 -11.78 -36.76
C LEU A 1 -5.53 -11.36 -36.14
N TYR A 2 -5.45 -11.42 -34.84
CA TYR A 2 -4.21 -11.18 -34.09
C TYR A 2 -3.99 -12.32 -33.10
N PHE A 3 -2.75 -12.78 -33.00
CA PHE A 3 -2.35 -13.77 -32.00
C PHE A 3 -1.06 -13.30 -31.33
N ARG A 4 -1.05 -13.37 -30.01
CA ARG A 4 0.12 -13.12 -29.18
C ARG A 4 0.36 -14.30 -28.25
N ALA A 5 1.61 -14.75 -28.16
CA ALA A 5 2.05 -15.73 -27.18
C ALA A 5 3.30 -15.21 -26.47
N GLY A 6 3.37 -15.43 -25.18
CA GLY A 6 4.53 -15.10 -24.36
C GLY A 6 4.66 -16.07 -23.21
N ASP A 7 5.83 -16.69 -23.11
CA ASP A 7 6.24 -17.51 -21.99
C ASP A 7 7.45 -16.86 -21.32
N PHE A 8 7.40 -16.73 -20.01
CA PHE A 8 8.52 -16.26 -19.21
C PHE A 8 8.84 -17.30 -18.15
N LYS A 9 10.08 -17.71 -18.09
CA LYS A 9 10.57 -18.63 -17.07
C LYS A 9 11.83 -18.07 -16.45
N ASP A 10 11.85 -18.01 -15.14
CA ASP A 10 13.01 -17.62 -14.36
C ASP A 10 13.19 -18.54 -13.15
N ALA A 11 14.40 -18.57 -12.62
CA ALA A 11 14.72 -19.35 -11.44
C ALA A 11 15.77 -18.59 -10.62
N PHE A 12 15.38 -18.17 -9.46
CA PHE A 12 16.30 -17.58 -8.48
C PHE A 12 17.04 -18.68 -7.73
N THR A 13 18.31 -18.46 -7.51
CA THR A 13 19.16 -19.42 -6.81
C THR A 13 18.70 -19.65 -5.38
N PRO A 14 18.97 -20.83 -4.81
CA PRO A 14 18.78 -21.07 -3.38
C PRO A 14 19.43 -19.97 -2.52
N GLY A 15 18.78 -19.58 -1.46
CA GLY A 15 19.17 -18.46 -0.62
C GLY A 15 18.43 -17.14 -0.89
N TYR A 16 17.73 -17.03 -2.02
CA TYR A 16 16.97 -15.83 -2.37
C TYR A 16 15.85 -15.51 -1.34
N ASN A 17 15.09 -16.54 -0.92
CA ASN A 17 13.96 -16.41 -0.02
C ASN A 17 14.22 -16.96 1.39
N SER A 18 15.46 -17.31 1.71
CA SER A 18 15.82 -17.85 3.01
C SER A 18 17.02 -17.13 3.57
N LEU A 19 16.93 -16.74 4.82
CA LEU A 19 18.05 -16.17 5.56
C LEU A 19 18.96 -17.24 6.18
N SER A 20 18.57 -18.51 6.10
CA SER A 20 19.38 -19.59 6.68
C SER A 20 20.64 -19.85 5.88
N PRO A 21 21.82 -19.94 6.52
CA PRO A 21 23.05 -20.31 5.84
C PRO A 21 23.18 -21.84 5.62
N TYR A 22 22.28 -22.63 6.19
CA TYR A 22 22.39 -24.09 6.16
C TYR A 22 21.80 -24.67 4.87
N GLU A 23 22.54 -25.59 4.27
CA GLU A 23 22.04 -26.35 3.15
C GLU A 23 20.74 -27.09 3.51
N GLY A 24 19.78 -27.09 2.60
CA GLY A 24 18.45 -27.67 2.83
C GLY A 24 17.42 -26.68 3.40
N TYR A 25 17.84 -25.60 4.01
CA TYR A 25 16.97 -24.51 4.44
C TYR A 25 17.00 -23.31 3.48
N ASN A 26 17.97 -23.29 2.58
CA ASN A 26 18.03 -22.35 1.48
C ASN A 26 17.03 -22.76 0.40
N THR A 27 16.01 -21.94 0.18
CA THR A 27 15.01 -22.19 -0.85
C THR A 27 15.19 -21.17 -1.98
N GLY A 28 14.95 -21.61 -3.20
CA GLY A 28 14.90 -20.74 -4.36
C GLY A 28 13.48 -20.34 -4.68
N GLN A 29 13.33 -19.61 -5.78
CA GLN A 29 12.06 -19.28 -6.37
C GLN A 29 12.07 -19.69 -7.84
N THR A 30 10.96 -20.18 -8.34
CA THR A 30 10.76 -20.39 -9.76
C THR A 30 9.54 -19.62 -10.22
N ASP A 31 9.69 -18.88 -11.31
CA ASP A 31 8.61 -18.19 -11.98
C ASP A 31 8.35 -18.82 -13.34
N PHE A 32 7.10 -19.17 -13.62
CA PHE A 32 6.67 -19.65 -14.91
C PHE A 32 5.36 -18.97 -15.32
N ASN A 33 5.48 -17.86 -16.02
CA ASN A 33 4.39 -17.02 -16.42
C ASN A 33 4.09 -17.20 -17.90
N GLN A 34 2.81 -17.24 -18.27
CA GLN A 34 2.33 -17.45 -19.62
C GLN A 34 1.26 -16.42 -19.96
N SER A 35 1.23 -15.98 -21.21
CA SER A 35 0.21 -15.08 -21.71
C SER A 35 -0.10 -15.42 -23.17
N TYR A 36 -1.34 -15.79 -23.43
CA TYR A 36 -1.84 -16.08 -24.76
C TYR A 36 -3.06 -15.23 -25.03
N GLN A 37 -3.09 -14.57 -26.19
CA GLN A 37 -4.19 -13.75 -26.64
C GLN A 37 -4.54 -14.09 -28.09
N PHE A 38 -5.81 -14.22 -28.34
CA PHE A 38 -6.35 -14.40 -29.68
C PHE A 38 -7.49 -13.39 -29.89
N ASP A 39 -7.33 -12.56 -30.92
CA ASP A 39 -8.30 -11.51 -31.26
C ASP A 39 -8.83 -11.71 -32.67
N VAL A 40 -10.10 -11.50 -32.84
CA VAL A 40 -10.83 -11.53 -34.11
C VAL A 40 -11.63 -10.25 -34.28
N SER A 41 -11.15 -9.35 -35.15
CA SER A 41 -11.93 -8.21 -35.58
C SER A 41 -12.63 -8.56 -36.88
N TYR A 42 -13.96 -8.47 -36.92
CA TYR A 42 -14.77 -8.82 -38.07
C TYR A 42 -15.75 -7.71 -38.44
N VAL A 43 -15.65 -7.23 -39.68
CA VAL A 43 -16.56 -6.26 -40.24
C VAL A 43 -17.82 -6.97 -40.73
N ILE A 44 -18.87 -6.93 -39.92
CA ILE A 44 -20.17 -7.57 -40.24
C ILE A 44 -20.88 -6.79 -41.35
N SER A 45 -20.81 -5.45 -41.29
CA SER A 45 -21.34 -4.54 -42.30
C SER A 45 -20.52 -3.23 -42.28
N PRO A 46 -20.69 -2.32 -43.26
CA PRO A 46 -20.04 -1.01 -43.21
C PRO A 46 -20.32 -0.18 -41.95
N ALA A 47 -21.38 -0.52 -41.24
CA ALA A 47 -21.82 0.16 -40.03
C ALA A 47 -21.59 -0.64 -38.74
N LEU A 48 -21.21 -1.92 -38.82
CA LEU A 48 -21.14 -2.81 -37.67
C LEU A 48 -19.82 -3.59 -37.68
N LEU A 49 -19.00 -3.36 -36.64
CA LEU A 49 -17.78 -4.06 -36.35
C LEU A 49 -17.97 -4.91 -35.10
N SER A 50 -17.43 -6.12 -35.09
CA SER A 50 -17.29 -7.01 -33.94
C SER A 50 -15.78 -7.22 -33.65
N ASP A 51 -15.39 -7.19 -32.38
CA ASP A 51 -14.05 -7.45 -31.92
C ASP A 51 -14.11 -8.43 -30.73
N SER A 52 -13.82 -9.70 -31.02
CA SER A 52 -13.87 -10.80 -30.05
C SER A 52 -12.47 -11.12 -29.57
N LYS A 53 -12.27 -11.23 -28.26
CA LYS A 53 -10.97 -11.52 -27.65
C LYS A 53 -11.07 -12.66 -26.65
N VAL A 54 -10.09 -13.56 -26.73
CA VAL A 54 -9.88 -14.63 -25.76
C VAL A 54 -8.48 -14.50 -25.20
N ASN A 55 -8.39 -14.36 -23.88
CA ASN A 55 -7.12 -14.25 -23.19
C ASN A 55 -6.96 -15.40 -22.19
N PHE A 56 -5.77 -15.95 -22.15
CA PHE A 56 -5.30 -16.79 -21.06
C PHE A 56 -4.04 -16.17 -20.50
N SER A 57 -3.97 -16.00 -19.18
CA SER A 57 -2.73 -15.69 -18.51
C SER A 57 -2.52 -16.59 -17.31
N ARG A 58 -1.27 -16.94 -17.08
CA ARG A 58 -0.83 -17.67 -15.92
C ARG A 58 0.29 -16.91 -15.25
N LEU A 59 0.09 -16.58 -13.99
CA LEU A 59 1.12 -16.12 -13.09
C LEU A 59 1.42 -17.26 -12.12
N ASN A 60 2.66 -17.71 -12.10
CA ASN A 60 3.05 -18.81 -11.23
C ASN A 60 4.44 -18.54 -10.66
N THR A 61 4.44 -18.13 -9.42
CA THR A 61 5.63 -18.01 -8.58
C THR A 61 5.59 -19.13 -7.56
N SER A 62 6.66 -19.89 -7.41
CA SER A 62 6.75 -20.99 -6.47
C SER A 62 8.01 -20.88 -5.62
N GLN A 63 7.82 -20.85 -4.33
CA GLN A 63 8.86 -20.84 -3.29
C GLN A 63 8.64 -22.07 -2.39
N PRO A 64 9.25 -23.21 -2.71
CA PRO A 64 8.99 -24.46 -2.00
C PRO A 64 9.76 -24.54 -0.67
N LEU A 65 9.28 -25.37 0.25
CA LEU A 65 10.13 -25.95 1.29
C LEU A 65 11.00 -27.02 0.70
N ASN A 66 12.26 -27.08 1.11
CA ASN A 66 13.27 -27.97 0.50
C ASN A 66 13.23 -29.43 1.04
N GLY A 67 12.12 -29.86 1.62
CA GLY A 67 11.96 -31.24 2.14
C GLY A 67 12.76 -31.55 3.39
N THR A 68 13.49 -30.60 3.95
CA THR A 68 14.19 -30.73 5.23
C THR A 68 13.21 -30.54 6.38
N ALA A 69 13.38 -31.28 7.47
CA ALA A 69 12.56 -31.12 8.66
C ALA A 69 12.65 -29.70 9.20
N LEU A 70 11.50 -29.07 9.42
CA LEU A 70 11.45 -27.72 9.96
C LEU A 70 11.95 -27.66 11.40
N VAL A 71 12.73 -26.64 11.70
CA VAL A 71 13.13 -26.27 13.07
C VAL A 71 12.79 -24.79 13.28
N PRO A 72 12.50 -24.36 14.51
CA PRO A 72 12.16 -22.97 14.77
C PRO A 72 13.25 -22.01 14.33
N GLY A 73 12.89 -20.96 13.60
CA GLY A 73 13.78 -19.82 13.38
C GLY A 73 14.08 -19.12 14.69
N LEU A 74 15.34 -18.77 14.95
CA LEU A 74 15.78 -18.11 16.17
C LEU A 74 16.25 -16.70 15.88
N TYR A 75 15.64 -15.72 16.55
CA TYR A 75 15.94 -14.30 16.40
C TYR A 75 16.22 -13.67 17.76
N LEU A 76 17.06 -12.64 17.82
CA LEU A 76 17.35 -11.98 19.09
C LEU A 76 16.13 -11.23 19.65
N ASN A 77 15.74 -10.16 19.02
CA ASN A 77 14.65 -9.31 19.53
C ASN A 77 13.63 -8.88 18.47
N GLN A 78 13.92 -9.09 17.20
CA GLN A 78 12.98 -8.85 16.10
C GLN A 78 13.20 -9.87 14.99
N ALA A 79 12.12 -10.45 14.49
CA ALA A 79 12.19 -11.35 13.35
C ALA A 79 12.65 -10.60 12.09
N ASN A 80 13.64 -11.16 11.39
CA ASN A 80 14.18 -10.63 10.13
C ASN A 80 14.79 -9.23 10.18
N THR A 81 15.09 -8.68 11.36
CA THR A 81 15.71 -7.37 11.50
C THR A 81 17.09 -7.44 12.12
N GLN A 82 17.91 -6.47 11.78
CA GLN A 82 19.18 -6.26 12.45
C GLN A 82 18.92 -5.56 13.79
N SER A 83 19.50 -6.06 14.87
CA SER A 83 19.50 -5.34 16.14
C SER A 83 20.33 -4.07 16.00
N THR A 84 19.89 -3.01 16.62
CA THR A 84 20.61 -1.74 16.65
C THR A 84 21.28 -1.59 18.00
N ASP A 85 22.56 -1.22 18.01
CA ASP A 85 23.27 -0.87 19.23
C ASP A 85 22.63 0.38 19.84
N SER A 86 22.14 0.27 21.07
CA SER A 86 21.48 1.37 21.78
C SER A 86 22.41 2.54 22.10
N VAL A 87 23.73 2.31 22.13
CA VAL A 87 24.70 3.34 22.41
C VAL A 87 25.16 4.08 21.16
N THR A 88 25.36 3.37 20.06
CA THR A 88 25.90 3.96 18.82
C THR A 88 24.85 4.20 17.75
N GLY A 89 23.65 3.64 17.91
CA GLY A 89 22.59 3.68 16.89
C GLY A 89 22.94 2.90 15.61
N ASN A 90 24.05 2.16 15.60
CA ASN A 90 24.46 1.41 14.42
C ASN A 90 23.82 0.03 14.39
N PRO A 91 23.43 -0.47 13.21
CA PRO A 91 22.91 -1.82 13.10
C PRO A 91 24.02 -2.82 13.46
N ILE A 92 23.68 -3.76 14.34
CA ILE A 92 24.55 -4.87 14.69
C ILE A 92 24.15 -6.06 13.81
N ALA A 93 24.94 -6.31 12.79
CA ALA A 93 24.86 -7.56 12.05
C ALA A 93 25.68 -8.60 12.81
N LEU A 94 25.03 -9.63 13.34
CA LEU A 94 25.71 -10.79 13.87
C LEU A 94 26.10 -11.71 12.70
N PRO A 95 27.38 -11.82 12.34
CA PRO A 95 27.82 -12.74 11.31
C PRO A 95 27.43 -14.17 11.69
N GLY A 96 26.71 -14.85 10.80
CA GLY A 96 26.25 -16.22 11.02
C GLY A 96 25.07 -16.35 11.97
N TYR A 97 24.53 -15.25 12.47
CA TYR A 97 23.29 -15.25 13.24
C TYR A 97 22.10 -15.17 12.29
N LEU A 98 21.75 -16.27 11.73
CA LEU A 98 20.64 -16.39 10.80
C LEU A 98 19.69 -17.47 11.30
N PRO A 99 18.40 -17.40 10.95
CA PRO A 99 17.48 -18.45 11.33
C PRO A 99 17.96 -19.80 10.79
N THR A 100 17.76 -20.82 11.58
CA THR A 100 18.16 -22.21 11.25
C THR A 100 17.16 -22.87 10.30
N SER A 101 16.16 -22.14 9.84
CA SER A 101 15.05 -22.63 9.05
C SER A 101 14.62 -21.60 7.99
N PRO A 102 13.90 -22.00 6.93
CA PRO A 102 13.32 -21.08 5.97
C PRO A 102 12.43 -20.01 6.62
N GLY A 103 12.14 -18.93 5.87
CA GLY A 103 11.25 -17.87 6.33
C GLY A 103 9.87 -18.36 6.71
N ASP A 104 9.20 -17.63 7.58
CA ASP A 104 7.93 -17.96 8.23
C ASP A 104 6.70 -18.01 7.30
N ALA A 105 6.84 -17.60 6.05
CA ALA A 105 5.76 -17.63 5.04
C ALA A 105 5.93 -18.75 3.99
N LEU A 106 6.93 -19.62 4.13
CA LEU A 106 7.16 -20.73 3.19
C LEU A 106 6.43 -22.02 3.64
N PRO A 107 5.92 -22.85 2.69
CA PRO A 107 5.96 -22.63 1.23
C PRO A 107 5.04 -21.49 0.79
N PHE A 108 5.40 -20.83 -0.30
CA PHE A 108 4.63 -19.71 -0.83
C PHE A 108 4.46 -19.80 -2.34
N GLY A 109 3.31 -19.33 -2.84
CA GLY A 109 3.05 -19.19 -4.26
C GLY A 109 2.13 -20.25 -4.83
N GLY A 110 2.28 -20.54 -6.11
CA GLY A 110 1.41 -21.40 -6.90
C GLY A 110 0.77 -20.67 -8.08
N PRO A 111 0.09 -21.40 -8.98
CA PRO A 111 -0.45 -20.83 -10.21
C PRO A 111 -1.76 -20.06 -9.98
N ALA A 112 -1.77 -18.80 -10.42
CA ALA A 112 -2.98 -18.02 -10.68
C ALA A 112 -3.23 -18.00 -12.18
N ASN A 113 -4.31 -18.64 -12.64
CA ASN A 113 -4.69 -18.71 -14.04
C ASN A 113 -5.92 -17.86 -14.29
N THR A 114 -5.84 -16.96 -15.26
CA THR A 114 -6.95 -16.12 -15.69
C THR A 114 -7.41 -16.55 -17.09
N TYR A 115 -8.68 -16.80 -17.23
CA TYR A 115 -9.36 -17.07 -18.48
C TYR A 115 -10.35 -15.93 -18.71
N GLN A 116 -10.21 -15.22 -19.83
CA GLN A 116 -11.00 -14.04 -20.13
C GLN A 116 -11.55 -14.13 -21.53
N PHE A 117 -12.82 -13.81 -21.66
CA PHE A 117 -13.52 -13.66 -22.92
C PHE A 117 -14.17 -12.27 -22.97
N LEU A 118 -13.92 -11.53 -24.05
CA LEU A 118 -14.50 -10.21 -24.30
C LEU A 118 -15.14 -10.18 -25.68
N GLU A 119 -16.25 -9.45 -25.78
CA GLU A 119 -16.90 -9.11 -27.05
C GLU A 119 -17.23 -7.63 -27.05
N ASP A 120 -16.77 -6.93 -28.09
CA ASP A 120 -17.03 -5.51 -28.32
C ASP A 120 -17.69 -5.31 -29.69
N LEU A 121 -18.84 -4.67 -29.71
CA LEU A 121 -19.57 -4.32 -30.89
C LEU A 121 -19.59 -2.80 -31.09
N THR A 122 -19.13 -2.33 -32.23
CA THR A 122 -19.23 -0.92 -32.63
C THR A 122 -20.23 -0.76 -33.73
N TYR A 123 -21.26 0.05 -33.49
CA TYR A 123 -22.30 0.35 -34.47
C TYR A 123 -22.40 1.85 -34.76
N THR A 124 -22.16 2.23 -36.02
CA THR A 124 -22.23 3.64 -36.44
C THR A 124 -23.48 3.87 -37.32
N ARG A 125 -24.30 4.85 -36.92
CA ARG A 125 -25.47 5.26 -37.67
C ARG A 125 -25.68 6.77 -37.63
N GLY A 126 -25.54 7.41 -38.79
CA GLY A 126 -25.63 8.86 -38.86
C GLY A 126 -24.60 9.58 -37.99
N ASN A 127 -25.06 10.32 -37.00
CA ASN A 127 -24.20 11.06 -36.06
C ASN A 127 -23.93 10.29 -34.74
N HIS A 128 -24.36 9.02 -34.67
CA HIS A 128 -24.18 8.19 -33.50
C HIS A 128 -23.10 7.13 -33.73
N THR A 129 -22.24 6.96 -32.74
CA THR A 129 -21.31 5.83 -32.67
C THR A 129 -21.56 5.13 -31.34
N MET A 130 -22.19 3.95 -31.45
CA MET A 130 -22.59 3.17 -30.28
C MET A 130 -21.61 2.02 -30.04
N HIS A 131 -21.29 1.78 -28.80
CA HIS A 131 -20.46 0.66 -28.38
C HIS A 131 -21.23 -0.19 -27.37
N PHE A 132 -21.20 -1.49 -27.58
CA PHE A 132 -21.79 -2.48 -26.69
C PHE A 132 -20.78 -3.57 -26.43
N GLY A 133 -20.72 -4.06 -25.24
CA GLY A 133 -19.78 -5.12 -24.96
C GLY A 133 -20.07 -5.87 -23.69
N GLY A 134 -19.30 -6.93 -23.50
CA GLY A 134 -19.36 -7.73 -22.31
C GLY A 134 -18.08 -8.51 -22.09
N GLU A 135 -17.87 -8.86 -20.86
CA GLU A 135 -16.70 -9.62 -20.43
C GLU A 135 -17.13 -10.71 -19.45
N PHE A 136 -16.52 -11.86 -19.60
CA PHE A 136 -16.49 -12.90 -18.58
C PHE A 136 -15.03 -13.22 -18.25
N LEU A 137 -14.70 -13.19 -16.95
CA LEU A 137 -13.37 -13.53 -16.45
C LEU A 137 -13.50 -14.59 -15.38
N GLN A 138 -12.74 -15.66 -15.51
CA GLN A 138 -12.55 -16.63 -14.46
C GLN A 138 -11.09 -16.61 -14.00
N LEU A 139 -10.88 -16.31 -12.71
CA LEU A 139 -9.59 -16.46 -12.04
C LEU A 139 -9.60 -17.73 -11.21
N ARG A 140 -8.60 -18.60 -11.43
CA ARG A 140 -8.30 -19.77 -10.59
C ARG A 140 -6.99 -19.54 -9.90
N ASP A 141 -7.05 -19.30 -8.60
CA ASP A 141 -5.90 -19.02 -7.76
C ASP A 141 -5.60 -20.22 -6.86
N ASN A 142 -4.70 -21.07 -7.35
CA ASN A 142 -4.28 -22.29 -6.67
C ASN A 142 -2.95 -22.02 -6.00
N ARG A 143 -2.99 -21.51 -4.78
CA ARG A 143 -1.76 -21.16 -4.08
C ARG A 143 -1.63 -21.83 -2.72
N VAL A 144 -0.40 -21.88 -2.26
CA VAL A 144 -0.02 -22.24 -0.91
C VAL A 144 0.55 -21.02 -0.20
N PHE A 145 0.24 -20.89 1.07
CA PHE A 145 0.78 -19.85 1.93
C PHE A 145 1.06 -20.41 3.33
N GLY A 146 2.31 -20.76 3.57
CA GLY A 146 2.78 -21.42 4.79
C GLY A 146 2.95 -20.46 5.97
N ALA A 147 1.98 -19.57 6.20
CA ALA A 147 2.05 -18.59 7.27
C ALA A 147 2.31 -19.28 8.63
N SER A 148 3.46 -19.00 9.22
CA SER A 148 3.94 -19.58 10.48
C SER A 148 3.99 -21.12 10.49
N GLU A 149 4.09 -21.78 9.33
CA GLU A 149 4.38 -23.22 9.27
C GLU A 149 5.74 -23.51 9.88
N ASN A 150 6.72 -22.67 9.56
CA ASN A 150 7.98 -22.62 10.26
C ASN A 150 7.82 -21.79 11.53
N ALA A 151 8.03 -22.40 12.68
CA ALA A 151 7.95 -21.71 13.96
C ALA A 151 9.02 -20.61 14.08
N THR A 152 8.72 -19.58 14.86
CA THR A 152 9.66 -18.51 15.21
C THR A 152 9.85 -18.40 16.71
N GLN A 153 11.07 -18.09 17.13
CA GLN A 153 11.45 -17.85 18.51
C GLN A 153 12.15 -16.50 18.59
N LEU A 154 11.63 -15.62 19.44
CA LEU A 154 12.32 -14.39 19.81
C LEU A 154 12.92 -14.55 21.19
N VAL A 155 14.22 -14.32 21.31
CA VAL A 155 14.94 -14.43 22.59
C VAL A 155 14.48 -13.32 23.53
N ALA A 156 14.41 -12.08 23.05
CA ALA A 156 14.04 -10.93 23.85
C ALA A 156 12.90 -10.13 23.22
N LYS A 157 12.24 -9.28 24.00
CA LYS A 157 11.22 -8.35 23.53
C LYS A 157 11.83 -7.34 22.53
N SER A 158 11.04 -6.92 21.56
CA SER A 158 11.43 -5.82 20.67
C SER A 158 11.76 -4.56 21.48
N GLY A 159 12.86 -3.89 21.13
CA GLY A 159 13.37 -2.74 21.88
C GLY A 159 14.28 -3.09 23.07
N THR A 160 14.45 -4.37 23.43
CA THR A 160 15.44 -4.79 24.42
C THR A 160 16.84 -4.49 23.89
N ASP A 161 17.71 -3.98 24.77
CA ASP A 161 19.09 -3.73 24.40
C ASP A 161 19.83 -5.04 24.07
N TYR A 162 20.87 -4.90 23.26
CA TYR A 162 21.58 -6.05 22.72
C TYR A 162 22.27 -6.89 23.79
N GLY A 163 22.80 -6.27 24.84
CA GLY A 163 23.48 -6.97 25.93
C GLY A 163 22.51 -7.89 26.67
N THR A 164 21.37 -7.37 27.07
CA THR A 164 20.29 -8.14 27.70
C THR A 164 19.79 -9.27 26.81
N ALA A 165 19.60 -9.00 25.51
CA ALA A 165 19.17 -10.06 24.59
C ALA A 165 20.20 -11.18 24.43
N LEU A 166 21.50 -10.87 24.54
CA LEU A 166 22.55 -11.90 24.56
C LEU A 166 22.60 -12.68 25.89
N GLU A 167 22.32 -12.02 27.02
CA GLU A 167 22.20 -12.69 28.32
C GLU A 167 21.04 -13.70 28.31
N ASP A 168 19.88 -13.30 27.77
CA ASP A 168 18.71 -14.21 27.59
C ASP A 168 19.07 -15.38 26.65
N LEU A 169 19.77 -15.11 25.55
CA LEU A 169 20.25 -16.16 24.65
C LEU A 169 21.19 -17.14 25.36
N GLN A 170 22.10 -16.64 26.18
CA GLN A 170 23.03 -17.46 26.94
C GLN A 170 22.33 -18.31 28.02
N ALA A 171 21.25 -17.77 28.61
CA ALA A 171 20.40 -18.50 29.54
C ALA A 171 19.56 -19.57 28.84
N GLY A 172 19.40 -19.47 27.52
CA GLY A 172 18.52 -20.31 26.74
C GLY A 172 17.05 -19.91 26.85
N ASP A 173 16.79 -18.68 27.28
CA ASP A 173 15.46 -18.16 27.45
C ASP A 173 14.90 -17.60 26.15
N ILE A 174 13.58 -17.67 25.96
CA ILE A 174 12.89 -16.99 24.88
C ILE A 174 11.72 -16.14 25.40
N TYR A 175 11.53 -14.99 24.78
CA TYR A 175 10.39 -14.12 25.06
C TYR A 175 9.13 -14.65 24.40
N THR A 176 9.19 -15.02 23.10
CA THR A 176 8.02 -15.57 22.39
C THR A 176 8.37 -16.83 21.57
N PHE A 177 7.39 -17.69 21.47
CA PHE A 177 7.36 -18.84 20.54
C PHE A 177 6.08 -18.78 19.73
N ALA A 178 6.17 -18.74 18.41
CA ALA A 178 5.02 -18.68 17.51
C ALA A 178 5.06 -19.81 16.48
N VAL A 179 3.93 -20.46 16.25
CA VAL A 179 3.77 -21.54 15.26
C VAL A 179 2.32 -21.67 14.81
N ALA A 180 2.11 -22.14 13.58
CA ALA A 180 0.80 -22.55 13.11
C ALA A 180 0.54 -24.03 13.42
N LEU A 181 -0.64 -24.34 13.95
CA LEU A 181 -1.08 -25.68 14.29
C LEU A 181 -2.41 -26.02 13.61
N ASN A 182 -2.59 -27.32 13.32
CA ASN A 182 -3.88 -27.84 12.94
C ASN A 182 -4.74 -28.06 14.22
N PRO A 183 -5.83 -27.30 14.39
CA PRO A 183 -6.69 -27.43 15.56
C PRO A 183 -7.58 -28.69 15.54
N GLN A 184 -7.41 -29.59 14.57
CA GLN A 184 -8.13 -30.88 14.46
C GLN A 184 -9.66 -30.73 14.42
N GLY A 185 -10.14 -29.69 13.72
CA GLY A 185 -11.56 -29.38 13.62
C GLY A 185 -12.16 -28.71 14.86
N LYS A 186 -11.35 -28.47 15.90
CA LYS A 186 -11.79 -27.83 17.14
C LYS A 186 -11.56 -26.31 17.07
N LEU A 187 -12.30 -25.58 17.86
CA LEU A 187 -12.00 -24.16 18.12
C LEU A 187 -11.02 -24.08 19.29
N PRO A 188 -10.02 -23.17 19.23
CA PRO A 188 -9.17 -22.84 20.36
C PRO A 188 -9.98 -22.36 21.58
N CYS A 189 -9.35 -22.39 22.77
CA CYS A 189 -9.95 -21.92 24.00
C CYS A 189 -10.39 -20.44 23.87
N SER A 190 -11.50 -20.14 24.52
CA SER A 190 -11.99 -18.75 24.66
C SER A 190 -11.46 -18.10 25.93
N PHE A 191 -11.67 -16.80 26.05
CA PHE A 191 -11.41 -16.09 27.30
C PHE A 191 -12.66 -16.09 28.19
N ASN A 192 -12.47 -16.28 29.47
CA ASN A 192 -13.48 -16.01 30.49
C ASN A 192 -13.64 -14.47 30.65
N PRO A 193 -14.78 -13.99 31.20
CA PRO A 193 -14.98 -12.58 31.47
C PRO A 193 -13.93 -11.95 32.41
N ASP A 194 -13.24 -12.74 33.21
CA ASP A 194 -12.16 -12.29 34.08
C ASP A 194 -10.78 -12.25 33.40
N GLY A 195 -10.73 -12.54 32.09
CA GLY A 195 -9.52 -12.54 31.29
C GLY A 195 -8.69 -13.82 31.33
N THR A 196 -9.10 -14.80 32.11
CA THR A 196 -8.45 -16.12 32.11
C THR A 196 -8.89 -16.94 30.89
N LEU A 197 -8.04 -17.88 30.44
CA LEU A 197 -8.43 -18.81 29.39
C LEU A 197 -9.43 -19.83 29.89
N ASP A 198 -10.51 -20.07 29.17
CA ASP A 198 -11.41 -21.17 29.36
C ASP A 198 -10.76 -22.45 28.78
N THR A 199 -10.17 -23.26 29.66
CA THR A 199 -9.44 -24.48 29.30
C THR A 199 -10.33 -25.72 29.25
N THR A 200 -11.58 -25.59 28.81
CA THR A 200 -12.46 -26.74 28.65
C THR A 200 -11.87 -27.77 27.66
N PRO A 201 -12.18 -29.07 27.80
CA PRO A 201 -11.65 -30.10 26.90
C PRO A 201 -11.94 -29.86 25.41
N ALA A 202 -12.95 -29.05 25.09
CA ALA A 202 -13.33 -28.71 23.70
C ALA A 202 -12.27 -27.90 22.95
N CYS A 203 -11.38 -27.17 23.64
CA CYS A 203 -10.36 -26.35 23.06
C CYS A 203 -8.96 -26.99 23.07
N SER A 204 -8.85 -28.26 23.32
CA SER A 204 -7.58 -29.00 23.33
C SER A 204 -7.39 -29.85 22.07
N ILE A 205 -6.17 -29.94 21.57
CA ILE A 205 -5.76 -30.88 20.54
C ILE A 205 -5.11 -32.11 21.11
N THR A 206 -5.17 -33.21 20.38
CA THR A 206 -4.47 -34.46 20.71
C THR A 206 -3.06 -34.43 20.12
N LEU A 207 -2.07 -34.77 20.90
CA LEU A 207 -0.69 -34.88 20.45
C LEU A 207 -0.41 -36.20 19.71
N PRO A 208 0.47 -36.19 18.71
CA PRO A 208 1.35 -35.09 18.30
C PRO A 208 0.62 -34.01 17.54
N ALA A 209 1.06 -32.74 17.73
CA ALA A 209 0.58 -31.61 16.95
C ALA A 209 1.00 -31.76 15.46
N GLN A 210 0.19 -31.19 14.58
CA GLN A 210 0.39 -31.26 13.13
C GLN A 210 0.26 -29.86 12.52
N SER A 211 0.94 -29.63 11.37
CA SER A 211 0.77 -28.42 10.59
C SER A 211 -0.63 -28.35 9.97
N PRO A 212 -1.19 -27.17 9.80
CA PRO A 212 -2.44 -27.00 9.06
C PRO A 212 -2.24 -27.29 7.55
N ASN A 213 -3.36 -27.42 6.85
CA ASN A 213 -3.32 -27.45 5.39
C ASN A 213 -3.26 -25.99 4.87
N PHE A 214 -2.15 -25.62 4.23
CA PHE A 214 -1.91 -24.28 3.68
C PHE A 214 -2.32 -24.15 2.21
N GLU A 215 -2.70 -25.24 1.52
CA GLU A 215 -3.11 -25.18 0.13
C GLU A 215 -4.56 -24.73 -0.01
N ARG A 216 -4.79 -23.84 -1.00
CA ARG A 216 -6.13 -23.37 -1.38
C ARG A 216 -6.27 -23.40 -2.89
N GLN A 217 -7.48 -23.75 -3.33
CA GLN A 217 -7.89 -23.78 -4.74
C GLN A 217 -9.10 -22.87 -4.91
N ASN A 218 -8.85 -21.60 -5.06
CA ASN A 218 -9.87 -20.58 -5.15
C ASN A 218 -10.27 -20.30 -6.60
N THR A 219 -11.56 -20.09 -6.81
CA THR A 219 -12.12 -19.65 -8.09
C THR A 219 -12.92 -18.38 -7.87
N PHE A 220 -12.75 -17.43 -8.78
CA PHE A 220 -13.54 -16.21 -8.88
C PHE A 220 -14.14 -16.14 -10.29
N ASN A 221 -15.41 -15.76 -10.40
CA ASN A 221 -16.08 -15.61 -11.66
C ASN A 221 -16.65 -14.20 -11.76
N ASP A 222 -16.03 -13.37 -12.58
CA ASP A 222 -16.42 -11.98 -12.80
C ASP A 222 -17.19 -11.85 -14.11
N GLY A 223 -18.06 -10.87 -14.16
CA GLY A 223 -18.81 -10.57 -15.36
C GLY A 223 -19.13 -9.10 -15.49
N SER A 224 -19.14 -8.60 -16.70
CA SER A 224 -19.56 -7.22 -16.96
C SER A 224 -20.24 -7.10 -18.31
N TRP A 225 -21.06 -6.05 -18.45
CA TRP A 225 -21.57 -5.59 -19.73
C TRP A 225 -21.64 -4.06 -19.74
N TYR A 226 -21.61 -3.47 -20.94
CA TYR A 226 -21.74 -2.03 -21.09
C TYR A 226 -22.47 -1.68 -22.40
N ALA A 227 -23.03 -0.47 -22.40
CA ALA A 227 -23.57 0.18 -23.57
C ALA A 227 -23.27 1.68 -23.48
N GLU A 228 -22.76 2.24 -24.57
CA GLU A 228 -22.45 3.67 -24.65
C GLU A 228 -22.74 4.22 -26.05
N ASP A 229 -23.06 5.50 -26.15
CA ASP A 229 -23.24 6.23 -27.40
C ASP A 229 -22.46 7.55 -27.38
N SER A 230 -21.71 7.79 -28.42
CA SER A 230 -21.09 9.08 -28.73
C SER A 230 -21.90 9.74 -29.83
N TRP A 231 -22.67 10.75 -29.44
CA TRP A 231 -23.60 11.47 -30.33
C TRP A 231 -23.06 12.83 -30.73
N LYS A 232 -22.75 13.03 -32.00
CA LYS A 232 -22.50 14.34 -32.60
C LYS A 232 -23.81 15.11 -32.78
N ALA A 233 -24.30 15.69 -31.67
CA ALA A 233 -25.58 16.40 -31.64
C ALA A 233 -25.60 17.61 -32.61
N THR A 234 -24.45 18.30 -32.73
CA THR A 234 -24.20 19.35 -33.73
C THR A 234 -22.76 19.27 -34.23
N PRO A 235 -22.38 20.00 -35.30
CA PRO A 235 -20.98 20.06 -35.69
C PRO A 235 -20.00 20.59 -34.60
N ARG A 236 -20.56 21.21 -33.56
CA ARG A 236 -19.80 21.84 -32.44
C ARG A 236 -20.01 21.15 -31.09
N LEU A 237 -20.96 20.20 -31.00
CA LEU A 237 -21.30 19.56 -29.73
C LEU A 237 -21.33 18.05 -29.92
N THR A 238 -20.49 17.36 -29.16
CA THR A 238 -20.56 15.92 -28.97
C THR A 238 -21.01 15.63 -27.54
N LEU A 239 -21.90 14.69 -27.39
CA LEU A 239 -22.39 14.17 -26.11
C LEU A 239 -22.04 12.68 -26.04
N ASP A 240 -21.47 12.26 -24.93
CA ASP A 240 -21.14 10.88 -24.63
C ASP A 240 -21.95 10.43 -23.41
N PHE A 241 -22.60 9.29 -23.52
CA PHE A 241 -23.35 8.72 -22.40
C PHE A 241 -23.36 7.21 -22.49
N GLY A 242 -23.23 6.57 -21.33
CA GLY A 242 -23.19 5.14 -21.24
C GLY A 242 -23.47 4.63 -19.84
N ILE A 243 -23.61 3.32 -19.76
CA ILE A 243 -23.72 2.59 -18.51
C ILE A 243 -22.94 1.30 -18.63
N ARG A 244 -22.24 0.95 -17.55
CA ARG A 244 -21.57 -0.34 -17.35
C ARG A 244 -22.12 -0.98 -16.08
N TRP A 245 -22.31 -2.28 -16.09
CA TRP A 245 -22.57 -3.09 -14.92
C TRP A 245 -21.41 -4.06 -14.72
N GLU A 246 -20.99 -4.23 -13.47
CA GLU A 246 -19.88 -5.09 -13.12
C GLU A 246 -20.22 -5.98 -11.93
N TYR A 247 -19.78 -7.22 -12.00
CA TYR A 247 -19.85 -8.18 -10.93
C TYR A 247 -18.48 -8.78 -10.70
N TYR A 248 -17.97 -8.65 -9.50
CA TYR A 248 -16.75 -9.29 -9.04
C TYR A 248 -17.09 -10.50 -8.17
N GLY A 249 -16.69 -11.67 -8.65
CA GLY A 249 -17.06 -12.95 -8.03
C GLY A 249 -16.47 -13.10 -6.64
N VAL A 250 -17.29 -13.56 -5.72
CA VAL A 250 -16.84 -13.92 -4.37
C VAL A 250 -15.89 -15.11 -4.47
N GLN A 251 -14.83 -15.12 -3.65
CA GLN A 251 -13.91 -16.23 -3.50
C GLN A 251 -14.69 -17.52 -3.19
N HIS A 252 -14.40 -18.57 -3.95
CA HIS A 252 -14.97 -19.89 -3.78
C HIS A 252 -13.87 -20.94 -3.80
N ASN A 253 -13.64 -21.58 -2.66
CA ASN A 253 -12.68 -22.66 -2.57
C ASN A 253 -13.28 -23.97 -3.04
N HIS A 254 -12.50 -24.80 -3.75
CA HIS A 254 -12.94 -26.13 -4.19
C HIS A 254 -13.31 -27.04 -3.01
N ASN A 255 -12.63 -26.88 -1.86
CA ASN A 255 -13.02 -27.48 -0.59
C ASN A 255 -13.50 -26.38 0.38
N PRO A 256 -14.81 -26.06 0.40
CA PRO A 256 -15.33 -24.93 1.16
C PRO A 256 -15.24 -25.11 2.69
N ASP A 257 -15.00 -26.33 3.19
CA ASP A 257 -14.77 -26.57 4.62
C ASP A 257 -13.40 -26.05 5.09
N LEU A 258 -12.48 -25.79 4.17
CA LEU A 258 -11.17 -25.18 4.49
C LEU A 258 -11.25 -23.66 4.66
N GLU A 259 -12.34 -23.02 4.30
CA GLU A 259 -12.55 -21.59 4.45
C GLU A 259 -13.53 -21.29 5.55
N SER A 260 -13.23 -20.27 6.33
CA SER A 260 -14.11 -19.79 7.40
C SER A 260 -14.01 -18.28 7.52
N ASN A 261 -15.10 -17.68 7.95
CA ASN A 261 -15.17 -16.25 8.21
C ASN A 261 -15.90 -16.01 9.54
N PHE A 262 -15.64 -14.84 10.12
CA PHE A 262 -16.39 -14.37 11.29
C PHE A 262 -17.67 -13.70 10.82
N TYR A 263 -18.81 -14.16 11.31
CA TYR A 263 -20.12 -13.60 11.01
C TYR A 263 -20.71 -12.94 12.24
N LEU A 264 -21.30 -11.78 12.01
CA LEU A 264 -21.93 -10.98 13.05
C LEU A 264 -23.10 -11.76 13.69
N GLY A 265 -23.22 -11.66 14.99
CA GLY A 265 -24.32 -12.23 15.76
C GLY A 265 -25.54 -11.30 15.85
N SER A 266 -26.37 -11.55 16.83
CA SER A 266 -27.57 -10.75 17.13
C SER A 266 -27.20 -9.43 17.79
N GLY A 267 -28.02 -8.40 17.60
CA GLY A 267 -27.84 -7.09 18.25
C GLY A 267 -28.29 -5.93 17.36
N SER A 268 -28.51 -4.80 17.99
CA SER A 268 -28.92 -3.57 17.30
C SER A 268 -27.76 -2.64 16.94
N THR A 269 -26.58 -2.90 17.50
CA THR A 269 -25.34 -2.15 17.26
C THR A 269 -24.22 -3.07 16.84
N LEU A 270 -23.26 -2.57 16.08
CA LEU A 270 -22.10 -3.34 15.64
C LEU A 270 -21.33 -3.95 16.83
N PRO A 271 -21.04 -3.27 17.93
CA PRO A 271 -20.41 -3.88 19.10
C PRO A 271 -21.19 -5.08 19.68
N GLN A 272 -22.53 -5.00 19.75
CA GLN A 272 -23.36 -6.12 20.19
C GLN A 272 -23.28 -7.31 19.23
N GLN A 273 -23.31 -7.03 17.93
CA GLN A 273 -23.20 -8.07 16.90
C GLN A 273 -21.83 -8.75 16.88
N ILE A 274 -20.76 -8.00 17.19
CA ILE A 274 -19.41 -8.56 17.36
C ILE A 274 -19.35 -9.43 18.61
N ALA A 275 -19.90 -8.95 19.74
CA ALA A 275 -19.92 -9.71 20.99
C ALA A 275 -20.60 -11.09 20.85
N ASP A 276 -21.65 -11.19 20.03
CA ASP A 276 -22.42 -12.42 19.78
C ASP A 276 -22.01 -13.14 18.48
N GLY A 277 -21.03 -12.59 17.74
CA GLY A 277 -20.57 -13.14 16.47
C GLY A 277 -19.76 -14.42 16.63
N GLN A 278 -19.71 -15.21 15.56
CA GLN A 278 -19.02 -16.50 15.56
C GLN A 278 -18.32 -16.76 14.23
N ILE A 279 -17.22 -17.48 14.29
CA ILE A 279 -16.59 -18.04 13.11
C ILE A 279 -17.39 -19.24 12.61
N LYS A 280 -17.60 -19.31 11.29
CA LYS A 280 -18.24 -20.46 10.63
C LYS A 280 -17.52 -20.77 9.34
N THR A 281 -17.48 -22.05 8.98
CA THR A 281 -17.00 -22.48 7.66
C THR A 281 -17.98 -22.05 6.57
N THR A 282 -17.51 -21.89 5.35
CA THR A 282 -18.33 -21.43 4.21
C THR A 282 -19.62 -22.22 4.01
N PRO A 283 -19.69 -23.57 4.16
CA PRO A 283 -20.95 -24.32 4.09
C PRO A 283 -22.00 -23.90 5.12
N ASN A 284 -21.55 -23.35 6.26
CA ASN A 284 -22.41 -22.92 7.37
C ASN A 284 -22.62 -21.39 7.41
N SER A 285 -22.22 -20.70 6.33
CA SER A 285 -22.33 -19.26 6.22
C SER A 285 -23.80 -18.80 6.18
N PRO A 286 -24.16 -17.71 6.88
CA PRO A 286 -25.49 -17.14 6.80
C PRO A 286 -25.77 -16.39 5.49
N VAL A 287 -24.73 -16.14 4.65
CA VAL A 287 -24.83 -15.35 3.42
C VAL A 287 -24.64 -16.18 2.13
N GLY A 288 -24.52 -17.50 2.26
CA GLY A 288 -24.45 -18.42 1.10
C GLY A 288 -23.11 -18.46 0.37
N GLY A 289 -22.05 -17.97 1.00
CA GLY A 289 -20.67 -17.94 0.50
C GLY A 289 -19.74 -17.43 1.59
N LEU A 290 -18.49 -17.18 1.27
CA LEU A 290 -17.55 -16.56 2.20
C LEU A 290 -18.03 -15.17 2.65
N ILE A 291 -18.52 -14.38 1.68
CA ILE A 291 -19.25 -13.11 1.84
C ILE A 291 -20.48 -13.09 0.91
N ALA A 292 -21.38 -12.17 1.13
CA ALA A 292 -22.52 -11.95 0.22
C ALA A 292 -22.05 -11.45 -1.15
N LYS A 293 -22.85 -11.75 -2.20
CA LYS A 293 -22.61 -11.22 -3.54
C LYS A 293 -23.07 -9.79 -3.61
N ASP A 294 -22.27 -8.94 -4.23
CA ASP A 294 -22.62 -7.58 -4.58
C ASP A 294 -22.96 -7.50 -6.07
N LEU A 295 -24.22 -7.16 -6.41
CA LEU A 295 -24.75 -7.16 -7.77
C LEU A 295 -25.25 -5.79 -8.25
N ASN A 296 -25.06 -4.75 -7.44
CA ASN A 296 -25.58 -3.40 -7.70
C ASN A 296 -24.56 -2.43 -8.28
N ASN A 297 -23.46 -2.93 -8.83
CA ASN A 297 -22.36 -2.11 -9.34
C ASN A 297 -22.68 -1.55 -10.73
N TYR A 298 -23.44 -0.46 -10.77
CA TYR A 298 -23.80 0.25 -12.00
C TYR A 298 -22.95 1.52 -12.12
N ALA A 299 -22.20 1.62 -13.20
CA ALA A 299 -21.27 2.71 -13.51
C ALA A 299 -21.78 3.57 -14.67
N PRO A 300 -22.61 4.58 -14.42
CA PRO A 300 -22.99 5.57 -15.43
C PRO A 300 -21.79 6.41 -15.84
N ARG A 301 -21.78 6.83 -17.11
CA ARG A 301 -20.79 7.74 -17.69
C ARG A 301 -21.47 8.78 -18.52
N LEU A 302 -21.12 10.05 -18.31
CA LEU A 302 -21.65 11.19 -19.02
C LEU A 302 -20.49 12.11 -19.42
N GLY A 303 -20.52 12.60 -20.64
CA GLY A 303 -19.49 13.52 -21.13
C GLY A 303 -20.03 14.47 -22.19
N PHE A 304 -19.33 15.58 -22.37
CA PHE A 304 -19.57 16.47 -23.50
C PHE A 304 -18.27 17.15 -23.95
N SER A 305 -18.25 17.50 -25.23
CA SER A 305 -17.22 18.35 -25.85
C SER A 305 -17.90 19.39 -26.72
N PHE A 306 -17.59 20.69 -26.46
CA PHE A 306 -18.21 21.81 -27.14
C PHE A 306 -17.16 22.81 -27.66
N ASP A 307 -17.25 23.15 -28.98
CA ASP A 307 -16.52 24.25 -29.57
C ASP A 307 -17.45 25.47 -29.74
N PRO A 308 -17.38 26.48 -28.84
CA PRO A 308 -18.28 27.63 -28.86
C PRO A 308 -18.15 28.48 -30.11
N THR A 309 -17.00 28.47 -30.74
CA THR A 309 -16.69 29.31 -31.90
C THR A 309 -16.83 28.58 -33.24
N GLY A 310 -16.73 27.27 -33.25
CA GLY A 310 -16.69 26.45 -34.45
C GLY A 310 -15.39 26.60 -35.26
N THR A 311 -14.36 27.19 -34.65
CA THR A 311 -13.07 27.44 -35.32
C THR A 311 -12.00 26.42 -34.93
N GLY A 312 -12.30 25.50 -33.99
CA GLY A 312 -11.36 24.55 -33.42
C GLY A 312 -10.35 25.17 -32.46
N LYS A 313 -10.45 26.48 -32.15
CA LYS A 313 -9.54 27.18 -31.23
C LYS A 313 -9.95 27.10 -29.77
N TRP A 314 -11.17 26.70 -29.52
CA TRP A 314 -11.72 26.51 -28.18
C TRP A 314 -12.28 25.11 -28.05
N ALA A 315 -12.02 24.49 -26.90
CA ALA A 315 -12.75 23.30 -26.50
C ALA A 315 -13.17 23.43 -25.01
N ILE A 316 -14.45 23.25 -24.78
CA ILE A 316 -15.02 23.15 -23.42
C ILE A 316 -15.47 21.71 -23.27
N ARG A 317 -14.92 21.02 -22.26
CA ARG A 317 -15.24 19.61 -22.01
C ARG A 317 -15.66 19.41 -20.56
N GLY A 318 -16.51 18.45 -20.34
CA GLY A 318 -16.88 18.02 -19.01
C GLY A 318 -17.27 16.54 -19.01
N GLY A 319 -17.08 15.89 -17.89
CA GLY A 319 -17.42 14.50 -17.74
C GLY A 319 -17.68 14.11 -16.30
N PHE A 320 -18.51 13.10 -16.14
CA PHE A 320 -18.77 12.39 -14.89
C PHE A 320 -18.81 10.89 -15.18
N GLY A 321 -18.28 10.10 -14.27
CA GLY A 321 -18.37 8.65 -14.38
C GLY A 321 -18.04 7.95 -13.06
N ILE A 322 -18.65 6.79 -12.87
CA ILE A 322 -18.36 5.87 -11.77
C ILE A 322 -17.46 4.75 -12.30
N ALA A 323 -16.49 4.35 -11.50
CA ALA A 323 -15.64 3.19 -11.74
C ALA A 323 -15.56 2.34 -10.49
N TYR A 324 -15.82 1.06 -10.62
CA TYR A 324 -15.68 0.07 -9.56
C TYR A 324 -14.31 -0.57 -9.61
N GLU A 325 -13.83 -1.00 -8.44
CA GLU A 325 -12.54 -1.67 -8.32
C GLU A 325 -12.72 -3.06 -7.72
N ARG A 326 -12.07 -4.04 -8.34
CA ARG A 326 -11.97 -5.37 -7.78
C ARG A 326 -10.97 -5.37 -6.63
N ASP A 327 -11.36 -5.91 -5.48
CA ASP A 327 -10.46 -6.15 -4.38
C ASP A 327 -9.30 -7.07 -4.78
N PHE A 328 -8.10 -6.73 -4.36
CA PHE A 328 -6.93 -7.58 -4.58
C PHE A 328 -6.96 -8.82 -3.68
N GLY A 329 -6.31 -9.90 -4.13
CA GLY A 329 -6.44 -11.22 -3.51
C GLY A 329 -6.14 -11.30 -2.01
N ASN A 330 -5.21 -10.49 -1.48
CA ASN A 330 -4.90 -10.47 -0.06
C ASN A 330 -6.05 -10.01 0.84
N VAL A 331 -7.05 -9.32 0.29
CA VAL A 331 -8.25 -8.95 1.04
C VAL A 331 -8.97 -10.20 1.55
N THR A 332 -9.21 -11.15 0.66
CA THR A 332 -10.01 -12.34 0.97
C THR A 332 -9.15 -13.56 1.32
N TYR A 333 -7.95 -13.67 0.77
CA TYR A 333 -7.10 -14.84 0.91
C TYR A 333 -6.66 -15.11 2.36
N ASN A 334 -6.45 -14.08 3.17
CA ASN A 334 -5.96 -14.22 4.54
C ASN A 334 -6.89 -14.99 5.49
N VAL A 335 -8.14 -15.26 5.11
CA VAL A 335 -9.04 -16.14 5.88
C VAL A 335 -8.55 -17.59 5.99
N ILE A 336 -7.55 -17.98 5.20
CA ILE A 336 -6.82 -19.25 5.38
C ILE A 336 -6.31 -19.44 6.81
N GLN A 337 -6.02 -18.33 7.51
CA GLN A 337 -5.47 -18.33 8.87
C GLN A 337 -6.55 -18.44 9.97
N ASN A 338 -7.74 -18.86 9.63
CA ASN A 338 -8.83 -18.98 10.59
C ASN A 338 -9.04 -20.43 11.05
N PRO A 339 -9.47 -20.65 12.32
CA PRO A 339 -9.99 -21.94 12.74
C PRO A 339 -11.28 -22.28 11.95
N PRO A 340 -11.68 -23.54 11.85
CA PRO A 340 -11.18 -24.70 12.57
C PRO A 340 -10.02 -25.43 11.89
N ASN A 341 -9.49 -24.92 10.77
CA ASN A 341 -8.45 -25.60 10.00
C ASN A 341 -7.04 -25.06 10.26
N TYR A 342 -6.94 -23.92 10.93
CA TYR A 342 -5.69 -23.24 11.24
C TYR A 342 -5.81 -22.59 12.64
N ALA A 343 -4.75 -22.66 13.41
CA ALA A 343 -4.56 -21.89 14.62
C ALA A 343 -3.13 -21.35 14.66
N GLY A 344 -2.98 -20.05 14.49
CA GLY A 344 -1.74 -19.33 14.80
C GLY A 344 -1.64 -19.18 16.31
N VAL A 345 -0.59 -19.72 16.90
CA VAL A 345 -0.37 -19.72 18.34
C VAL A 345 0.91 -18.95 18.63
N THR A 346 0.82 -17.98 19.52
CA THR A 346 1.98 -17.28 20.08
C THR A 346 1.96 -17.47 21.59
N LEU A 347 3.03 -18.03 22.12
CA LEU A 347 3.27 -18.15 23.55
C LEU A 347 4.29 -17.09 23.97
N THR A 348 3.99 -16.35 25.02
CA THR A 348 4.86 -15.29 25.55
C THR A 348 5.30 -15.62 26.98
N SER A 349 6.58 -15.50 27.24
CA SER A 349 7.14 -15.63 28.59
C SER A 349 6.66 -14.48 29.48
N GLY A 350 6.24 -14.79 30.69
CA GLY A 350 5.70 -13.83 31.63
C GLY A 350 4.72 -14.48 32.60
N GLY A 351 4.25 -13.74 33.61
CA GLY A 351 3.24 -14.24 34.55
C GLY A 351 3.66 -15.49 35.35
N GLY A 352 4.97 -15.74 35.49
CA GLY A 352 5.54 -16.91 36.15
C GLY A 352 5.80 -18.11 35.23
N THR A 353 5.55 -17.99 33.92
CA THR A 353 5.92 -19.00 32.93
C THR A 353 7.11 -18.50 32.11
N GLN A 354 8.19 -19.28 32.06
CA GLN A 354 9.35 -19.05 31.22
C GLN A 354 9.45 -20.13 30.16
N TYR A 355 9.54 -19.74 28.91
CA TYR A 355 9.82 -20.63 27.79
C TYR A 355 11.31 -20.62 27.48
N THR A 356 11.79 -21.73 26.93
CA THR A 356 13.20 -21.91 26.57
C THR A 356 13.34 -22.24 25.09
N ILE A 357 14.54 -22.07 24.56
CA ILE A 357 14.88 -22.36 23.16
C ILE A 357 14.53 -23.82 22.84
N ASN A 358 13.78 -24.03 21.79
CA ASN A 358 13.37 -25.31 21.29
C ASN A 358 14.03 -25.65 19.95
N THR A 359 14.28 -26.94 19.74
CA THR A 359 14.85 -27.47 18.49
C THR A 359 13.83 -28.18 17.61
N THR A 360 12.60 -28.33 18.07
CA THR A 360 11.50 -28.92 17.31
C THR A 360 10.53 -27.84 16.85
N ASN A 361 10.01 -27.95 15.63
CA ASN A 361 9.14 -26.93 15.04
C ASN A 361 7.86 -26.66 15.87
N PHE A 362 7.37 -27.65 16.59
CA PHE A 362 6.20 -27.46 17.46
C PHE A 362 6.56 -27.02 18.89
N GLY A 363 7.85 -26.95 19.24
CA GLY A 363 8.33 -26.44 20.51
C GLY A 363 7.55 -26.94 21.74
N PRO A 364 6.91 -26.06 22.52
CA PRO A 364 6.10 -26.44 23.67
C PRO A 364 4.91 -27.38 23.37
N PHE A 365 4.52 -27.50 22.10
CA PHE A 365 3.49 -28.43 21.62
C PHE A 365 4.06 -29.75 21.09
N ALA A 366 5.36 -29.97 21.20
CA ALA A 366 6.04 -31.17 20.74
C ALA A 366 5.88 -32.31 21.76
N GLY A 367 4.73 -32.93 21.81
CA GLY A 367 4.45 -34.11 22.59
C GLY A 367 4.08 -35.28 21.69
N THR A 368 4.26 -36.53 22.21
CA THR A 368 3.92 -37.75 21.46
C THR A 368 2.58 -38.32 21.87
N SER A 369 2.01 -37.90 22.99
CA SER A 369 0.72 -38.34 23.49
C SER A 369 0.14 -37.31 24.48
N GLY A 370 -1.16 -37.45 24.76
CA GLY A 370 -1.88 -36.55 25.64
C GLY A 370 -2.63 -35.45 24.87
N THR A 371 -3.08 -34.45 25.62
CA THR A 371 -3.82 -33.31 25.08
C THR A 371 -3.18 -31.98 25.54
N VAL A 372 -3.24 -30.96 24.72
CA VAL A 372 -2.80 -29.61 25.05
C VAL A 372 -3.85 -28.59 24.61
N GLY A 373 -4.13 -27.61 25.47
CA GLY A 373 -5.03 -26.50 25.15
C GLY A 373 -4.39 -25.53 24.18
N LEU A 374 -5.18 -24.99 23.26
CA LEU A 374 -4.77 -23.88 22.37
C LEU A 374 -5.29 -22.57 22.93
N PRO A 375 -4.51 -21.47 22.87
CA PRO A 375 -4.97 -20.17 23.30
C PRO A 375 -6.11 -19.68 22.41
N ALA A 376 -6.83 -18.64 22.86
CA ALA A 376 -7.87 -18.00 22.07
C ALA A 376 -7.29 -17.46 20.75
N PRO A 377 -7.94 -17.75 19.62
CA PRO A 377 -7.38 -17.38 18.30
C PRO A 377 -7.64 -15.92 17.99
N SER A 378 -6.69 -15.29 17.31
CA SER A 378 -6.96 -14.09 16.54
C SER A 378 -7.47 -14.45 15.15
N LEU A 379 -8.44 -13.69 14.65
CA LEU A 379 -9.13 -13.97 13.39
C LEU A 379 -8.73 -13.00 12.29
N ARG A 380 -8.84 -13.46 11.07
CA ARG A 380 -8.86 -12.66 9.84
C ARG A 380 -10.30 -12.67 9.31
N ALA A 381 -11.03 -11.59 9.52
CA ALA A 381 -12.45 -11.52 9.19
C ALA A 381 -12.68 -10.64 7.96
N LEU A 382 -13.73 -10.95 7.22
CA LEU A 382 -14.25 -10.14 6.11
C LEU A 382 -15.63 -9.65 6.48
N GLN A 383 -15.93 -8.41 6.15
CA GLN A 383 -17.29 -7.88 6.26
C GLN A 383 -18.26 -8.78 5.48
N GLN A 384 -19.28 -9.31 6.16
CA GLN A 384 -20.15 -10.32 5.57
C GLN A 384 -20.97 -9.83 4.37
N ASN A 385 -21.29 -8.53 4.31
CA ASN A 385 -21.97 -7.84 3.20
C ASN A 385 -21.06 -6.73 2.67
N MET A 386 -19.86 -7.09 2.22
CA MET A 386 -18.84 -6.16 1.75
C MET A 386 -19.26 -5.55 0.42
N PRO A 387 -19.51 -4.24 0.33
CA PRO A 387 -19.77 -3.59 -0.95
C PRO A 387 -18.49 -3.50 -1.78
N THR A 388 -18.64 -3.36 -3.08
CA THR A 388 -17.52 -3.16 -3.99
C THR A 388 -17.08 -1.70 -3.94
N ALA A 389 -15.78 -1.46 -3.72
CA ALA A 389 -15.19 -0.14 -3.73
C ALA A 389 -15.42 0.56 -5.08
N TYR A 390 -15.71 1.86 -5.06
CA TYR A 390 -15.89 2.64 -6.27
C TYR A 390 -15.42 4.07 -6.13
N VAL A 391 -15.23 4.72 -7.29
CA VAL A 391 -14.82 6.12 -7.37
C VAL A 391 -15.76 6.86 -8.32
N GLU A 392 -16.31 7.96 -7.86
CA GLU A 392 -16.99 8.97 -8.68
C GLU A 392 -15.94 9.95 -9.20
N ASN A 393 -15.79 10.02 -10.52
CA ASN A 393 -14.85 10.92 -11.18
C ASN A 393 -15.62 12.02 -11.90
N TYR A 394 -15.18 13.26 -11.75
CA TYR A 394 -15.77 14.40 -12.43
C TYR A 394 -14.70 15.39 -12.89
N SER A 395 -14.93 15.97 -14.06
CA SER A 395 -13.97 16.91 -14.65
C SER A 395 -14.68 17.97 -15.48
N PHE A 396 -14.03 19.13 -15.55
CA PHE A 396 -14.42 20.21 -16.43
C PHE A 396 -13.17 20.91 -16.94
N SER A 397 -13.06 21.17 -18.24
CA SER A 397 -11.91 21.86 -18.81
C SER A 397 -12.29 22.88 -19.85
N ILE A 398 -11.48 23.93 -19.92
CA ILE A 398 -11.49 24.94 -20.97
C ILE A 398 -10.11 24.94 -21.60
N GLU A 399 -10.04 24.73 -22.89
CA GLU A 399 -8.83 24.77 -23.68
C GLU A 399 -8.94 25.86 -24.72
N HIS A 400 -7.86 26.63 -24.89
CA HIS A 400 -7.81 27.74 -25.86
C HIS A 400 -6.46 27.83 -26.57
N GLU A 401 -6.49 27.82 -27.91
CA GLU A 401 -5.35 28.15 -28.72
C GLU A 401 -5.12 29.69 -28.64
N VAL A 402 -4.22 30.09 -27.72
CA VAL A 402 -3.93 31.51 -27.45
C VAL A 402 -3.06 32.16 -28.54
N ALA A 403 -2.26 31.35 -29.24
CA ALA A 403 -1.53 31.70 -30.42
C ALA A 403 -1.37 30.47 -31.32
N GLN A 404 -0.87 30.62 -32.52
CA GLN A 404 -0.69 29.49 -33.43
C GLN A 404 0.19 28.41 -32.80
N ASN A 405 -0.42 27.24 -32.55
CA ASN A 405 0.16 26.07 -31.90
C ASN A 405 0.54 26.26 -30.40
N ASP A 406 0.05 27.32 -29.75
CA ASP A 406 0.23 27.56 -28.33
C ASP A 406 -1.13 27.35 -27.61
N LEU A 407 -1.19 26.37 -26.69
CA LEU A 407 -2.41 25.97 -26.02
C LEU A 407 -2.38 26.33 -24.54
N LEU A 408 -3.45 26.94 -24.05
CA LEU A 408 -3.74 27.13 -22.64
C LEU A 408 -4.88 26.23 -22.23
N THR A 409 -4.68 25.45 -21.17
CA THR A 409 -5.68 24.57 -20.56
C THR A 409 -5.93 24.99 -19.14
N ILE A 410 -7.19 25.16 -18.75
CA ILE A 410 -7.62 25.27 -17.35
C ILE A 410 -8.61 24.16 -17.11
N ALA A 411 -8.30 23.28 -16.16
CA ALA A 411 -9.12 22.12 -15.86
C ALA A 411 -9.38 22.01 -14.36
N TYR A 412 -10.57 21.65 -14.01
CA TYR A 412 -10.95 21.15 -12.69
C TYR A 412 -11.13 19.64 -12.78
N THR A 413 -10.56 18.91 -11.80
CA THR A 413 -10.67 17.46 -11.72
C THR A 413 -10.99 17.10 -10.29
N GLY A 414 -11.98 16.25 -10.10
CA GLY A 414 -12.31 15.73 -8.78
C GLY A 414 -12.56 14.22 -8.81
N ALA A 415 -12.34 13.59 -7.68
CA ALA A 415 -12.60 12.17 -7.46
C ALA A 415 -13.11 11.97 -6.02
N HIS A 416 -14.16 11.19 -5.87
CA HIS A 416 -14.69 10.80 -4.58
C HIS A 416 -14.75 9.27 -4.50
N GLY A 417 -13.85 8.68 -3.71
CA GLY A 417 -13.81 7.25 -3.46
C GLY A 417 -14.71 6.88 -2.28
N LEU A 418 -15.49 5.85 -2.46
CA LEU A 418 -16.44 5.34 -1.49
C LEU A 418 -16.28 3.84 -1.34
N ASP A 419 -16.63 3.32 -0.17
CA ASP A 419 -16.49 1.90 0.16
C ASP A 419 -15.06 1.39 -0.07
N GLN A 420 -14.06 2.26 0.18
CA GLN A 420 -12.65 1.88 0.01
C GLN A 420 -12.26 0.84 1.06
N TYR A 421 -11.38 -0.06 0.65
CA TYR A 421 -10.92 -1.14 1.51
C TYR A 421 -10.16 -0.62 2.72
N ALA A 422 -10.58 -1.06 3.89
CA ALA A 422 -9.95 -0.77 5.17
C ALA A 422 -9.76 -2.04 6.01
N ILE A 423 -8.92 -1.95 7.02
CA ILE A 423 -8.70 -3.01 8.00
C ILE A 423 -8.75 -2.41 9.40
N ALA A 424 -9.41 -3.09 10.33
CA ALA A 424 -9.49 -2.65 11.71
C ALA A 424 -9.58 -3.84 12.68
N ASN A 425 -9.15 -3.68 13.92
CA ASN A 425 -9.38 -4.67 14.95
C ASN A 425 -10.76 -4.46 15.58
N ALA A 426 -11.76 -5.16 15.06
CA ALA A 426 -13.13 -5.05 15.52
C ALA A 426 -13.37 -5.63 16.94
N ASN A 427 -12.47 -6.47 17.46
CA ASN A 427 -12.51 -6.99 18.81
C ASN A 427 -11.47 -6.29 19.70
N GLY A 428 -11.19 -5.04 19.41
CA GLY A 428 -10.27 -4.21 20.19
C GLY A 428 -10.71 -4.15 21.65
N ILE A 429 -9.80 -3.68 22.49
CA ILE A 429 -9.99 -3.58 23.94
C ILE A 429 -11.04 -2.52 24.22
N GLY A 430 -12.28 -2.88 24.06
CA GLY A 430 -13.37 -1.98 24.27
C GLY A 430 -13.28 -0.70 23.43
N TYR A 431 -14.37 -0.23 23.07
CA TYR A 431 -14.59 0.97 22.33
C TYR A 431 -13.77 2.15 22.91
N GLY A 432 -12.79 2.60 22.14
CA GLY A 432 -11.94 3.71 22.55
C GLY A 432 -11.04 3.43 23.74
N THR A 433 -10.69 2.21 24.01
CA THR A 433 -10.10 1.83 25.29
C THR A 433 -8.75 1.16 25.19
N PHE A 434 -8.00 1.34 24.14
CA PHE A 434 -6.59 1.14 24.32
C PHE A 434 -6.10 1.93 25.53
N ASN A 435 -6.64 3.12 25.74
CA ASN A 435 -6.26 4.01 26.81
C ASN A 435 -7.31 4.21 27.92
N GLY A 436 -8.42 3.51 27.89
CA GLY A 436 -9.47 3.66 28.91
C GLY A 436 -9.17 3.00 30.24
N ASN A 437 -8.09 2.23 30.33
CA ASN A 437 -7.58 1.67 31.58
C ASN A 437 -6.06 1.81 31.61
N PRO A 438 -5.52 2.93 32.11
CA PRO A 438 -4.10 3.09 32.31
C PRO A 438 -3.55 1.98 33.18
N GLY A 439 -2.55 1.26 32.67
CA GLY A 439 -1.93 0.15 33.36
C GLY A 439 -2.43 -1.25 32.99
N LEU A 440 -3.35 -1.37 32.03
CA LEU A 440 -3.66 -2.65 31.43
C LEU A 440 -2.87 -2.78 30.12
N ASP A 441 -1.72 -3.41 30.19
CA ASP A 441 -0.98 -3.87 29.01
C ASP A 441 -1.91 -4.73 28.15
N PRO A 442 -2.17 -4.41 26.89
CA PRO A 442 -2.95 -5.24 25.99
C PRO A 442 -2.44 -6.69 25.91
N ALA A 443 -1.14 -6.88 26.07
CA ALA A 443 -0.52 -8.20 26.10
C ALA A 443 -0.88 -9.01 27.36
N THR A 444 -1.16 -8.36 28.47
CA THR A 444 -1.50 -8.98 29.74
C THR A 444 -2.99 -8.93 30.09
N SER A 445 -3.75 -8.05 29.42
CA SER A 445 -5.20 -7.85 29.66
C SER A 445 -6.07 -8.62 28.67
N TYR A 446 -5.53 -9.64 28.04
CA TYR A 446 -6.28 -10.47 27.11
C TYR A 446 -7.60 -10.92 27.74
N GLY A 447 -8.69 -10.52 27.11
CA GLY A 447 -10.03 -10.94 27.48
C GLY A 447 -10.85 -9.98 28.34
N LEU A 448 -10.24 -9.15 29.18
CA LEU A 448 -10.99 -8.30 30.11
C LEU A 448 -11.85 -7.23 29.43
N ASN A 449 -11.39 -6.69 28.30
CA ASN A 449 -12.07 -5.60 27.59
C ASN A 449 -12.44 -5.97 26.15
N ARG A 450 -12.38 -7.23 25.77
CA ARG A 450 -12.79 -7.67 24.43
C ARG A 450 -14.30 -7.79 24.36
N LEU A 451 -14.89 -7.33 23.26
CA LEU A 451 -16.33 -7.47 23.04
C LEU A 451 -16.72 -8.95 22.95
N ASN A 452 -15.97 -9.70 22.18
CA ASN A 452 -16.15 -11.14 22.05
C ASN A 452 -15.03 -11.89 22.79
N HIS A 453 -15.38 -12.52 23.89
CA HIS A 453 -14.43 -13.26 24.73
C HIS A 453 -13.95 -14.59 24.14
N GLN A 454 -14.55 -15.05 23.04
CA GLN A 454 -14.15 -16.30 22.38
C GLN A 454 -12.87 -16.15 21.57
N TYR A 455 -12.52 -14.91 21.20
CA TYR A 455 -11.43 -14.62 20.26
C TYR A 455 -10.45 -13.58 20.81
N GLY A 456 -9.25 -13.61 20.27
CA GLY A 456 -8.27 -12.55 20.39
C GLY A 456 -8.66 -11.34 19.53
N ALA A 457 -7.71 -10.79 18.77
CA ALA A 457 -8.01 -9.75 17.79
C ALA A 457 -8.92 -10.30 16.67
N ILE A 458 -9.88 -9.52 16.22
CA ILE A 458 -10.66 -9.78 15.02
C ILE A 458 -10.24 -8.72 14.00
N ASN A 459 -9.26 -9.06 13.18
CA ASN A 459 -8.81 -8.24 12.08
C ASN A 459 -9.89 -8.23 10.98
N LEU A 460 -10.83 -7.31 11.12
CA LEU A 460 -11.93 -7.14 10.17
C LEU A 460 -11.47 -6.33 8.97
N ARG A 461 -11.65 -6.90 7.80
CA ARG A 461 -11.50 -6.26 6.50
C ARG A 461 -12.86 -5.82 6.05
N GLU A 462 -12.98 -4.54 5.81
CA GLU A 462 -14.25 -3.91 5.52
C GLU A 462 -14.10 -2.88 4.40
N ALA A 463 -15.18 -2.60 3.71
CA ALA A 463 -15.27 -1.59 2.67
C ALA A 463 -16.05 -0.41 3.24
N ASN A 464 -15.37 0.50 3.93
CA ASN A 464 -15.97 1.68 4.58
C ASN A 464 -15.07 2.92 4.52
N GLY A 465 -13.92 2.82 3.84
CA GLY A 465 -13.01 3.93 3.64
C GLY A 465 -13.57 4.97 2.67
N THR A 466 -13.20 6.22 2.87
CA THR A 466 -13.61 7.36 2.06
C THR A 466 -12.38 8.17 1.63
N THR A 467 -12.37 8.57 0.36
CA THR A 467 -11.33 9.44 -0.19
C THR A 467 -11.95 10.58 -0.98
N HIS A 468 -11.34 11.76 -0.95
CA HIS A 468 -11.80 12.92 -1.68
C HIS A 468 -10.62 13.68 -2.27
N TYR A 469 -10.66 13.95 -3.56
CA TYR A 469 -9.63 14.68 -4.28
C TYR A 469 -10.23 15.75 -5.15
N ASP A 470 -9.74 16.98 -5.01
CA ASP A 470 -10.09 18.11 -5.86
C ASP A 470 -8.84 18.83 -6.35
N ALA A 471 -8.81 19.18 -7.63
CA ALA A 471 -7.69 19.89 -8.22
C ALA A 471 -8.11 20.88 -9.29
N VAL A 472 -7.41 22.02 -9.32
CA VAL A 472 -7.40 22.92 -10.45
C VAL A 472 -6.02 22.81 -11.13
N ASN A 473 -6.04 22.49 -12.42
CA ASN A 473 -4.86 22.36 -13.25
C ASN A 473 -4.80 23.50 -14.27
N VAL A 474 -3.65 24.16 -14.38
CA VAL A 474 -3.37 25.15 -15.43
C VAL A 474 -2.19 24.66 -16.23
N GLY A 475 -2.43 24.31 -17.48
CA GLY A 475 -1.46 23.83 -18.44
C GLY A 475 -1.18 24.86 -19.54
N PHE A 476 0.08 25.04 -19.88
CA PHE A 476 0.47 25.81 -21.04
C PHE A 476 1.46 25.02 -21.88
N GLU A 477 1.13 24.86 -23.16
CA GLU A 477 1.97 24.20 -24.15
C GLU A 477 2.32 25.19 -25.27
N ALA A 478 3.58 25.35 -25.51
CA ALA A 478 4.08 26.22 -26.59
C ALA A 478 4.89 25.38 -27.59
N ASN A 479 4.50 25.44 -28.85
CA ASN A 479 5.25 24.88 -29.97
C ASN A 479 5.84 26.00 -30.84
N ASN A 480 7.12 26.30 -30.59
CA ASN A 480 7.84 27.38 -31.27
C ASN A 480 7.31 28.79 -30.94
N LEU A 481 7.17 29.08 -29.65
CA LEU A 481 6.63 30.32 -29.10
C LEU A 481 7.11 31.56 -29.87
N ARG A 482 6.18 32.25 -30.54
CA ARG A 482 6.43 33.44 -31.38
C ARG A 482 7.60 33.24 -32.32
N SER A 483 7.78 32.08 -32.92
CA SER A 483 8.88 31.75 -33.86
C SER A 483 10.29 31.93 -33.26
N ARG A 484 10.45 31.86 -31.93
CA ARG A 484 11.73 32.02 -31.24
C ARG A 484 12.49 30.72 -30.98
N GLY A 485 11.98 29.59 -31.49
CA GLY A 485 12.59 28.26 -31.31
C GLY A 485 12.41 27.71 -29.88
N LEU A 486 11.40 28.15 -29.17
CA LEU A 486 11.07 27.65 -27.83
C LEU A 486 9.85 26.72 -27.90
N VAL A 487 10.07 25.44 -27.55
CA VAL A 487 9.03 24.47 -27.22
C VAL A 487 9.02 24.34 -25.70
N ALA A 488 7.86 24.50 -25.06
CA ALA A 488 7.78 24.47 -23.60
C ALA A 488 6.44 23.90 -23.15
N THR A 489 6.47 23.19 -22.04
CA THR A 489 5.28 22.75 -21.31
C THR A 489 5.40 23.22 -19.86
N ALA A 490 4.38 23.88 -19.36
CA ALA A 490 4.27 24.28 -17.97
C ALA A 490 2.92 23.80 -17.41
N ASN A 491 2.95 23.04 -16.33
CA ASN A 491 1.76 22.53 -15.66
C ASN A 491 1.80 22.93 -14.19
N TYR A 492 0.78 23.62 -13.76
CA TYR A 492 0.56 23.94 -12.36
C TYR A 492 -0.71 23.27 -11.86
N THR A 493 -0.60 22.59 -10.72
CA THR A 493 -1.72 21.96 -10.03
C THR A 493 -1.84 22.56 -8.64
N TYR A 494 -3.02 23.01 -8.31
CA TYR A 494 -3.46 23.25 -6.94
C TYR A 494 -4.44 22.15 -6.58
N SER A 495 -4.13 21.32 -5.59
CA SER A 495 -4.95 20.18 -5.22
C SER A 495 -5.10 19.99 -3.73
N HIS A 496 -6.14 19.27 -3.37
CA HIS A 496 -6.37 18.81 -2.01
C HIS A 496 -6.86 17.36 -2.04
N SER A 497 -6.13 16.51 -1.32
CA SER A 497 -6.51 15.10 -1.13
C SER A 497 -6.82 14.87 0.33
N LEU A 498 -8.00 14.33 0.59
CA LEU A 498 -8.50 13.96 1.90
C LEU A 498 -8.84 12.47 1.89
N ASP A 499 -8.60 11.78 2.98
CA ASP A 499 -9.05 10.42 3.20
C ASP A 499 -9.15 10.11 4.69
N ASP A 500 -9.75 9.00 5.03
CA ASP A 500 -9.78 8.47 6.39
C ASP A 500 -8.71 7.39 6.60
N LEU A 501 -8.15 6.84 5.51
CA LEU A 501 -7.07 5.86 5.53
C LEU A 501 -6.24 5.97 4.24
N SER A 502 -5.00 6.43 4.34
CA SER A 502 -4.13 6.59 3.17
C SER A 502 -3.40 5.31 2.77
N SER A 503 -3.38 4.31 3.63
CA SER A 503 -2.67 3.05 3.41
C SER A 503 -3.35 1.93 4.18
N THR A 504 -3.55 0.81 3.54
CA THR A 504 -4.18 -0.36 4.15
C THR A 504 -3.17 -1.28 4.83
N PHE A 505 -1.98 -1.41 4.29
CA PHE A 505 -0.91 -2.24 4.87
C PHE A 505 0.29 -1.39 5.27
N SER A 506 1.10 -0.97 4.31
CA SER A 506 2.31 -0.17 4.57
C SER A 506 2.77 0.60 3.34
N GLU A 507 1.83 0.92 2.46
CA GLU A 507 2.11 1.63 1.20
C GLU A 507 2.54 3.07 1.45
N SER A 508 2.07 3.66 2.55
CA SER A 508 2.50 4.97 3.03
C SER A 508 3.47 4.82 4.20
N GLY A 509 4.60 5.50 4.11
CA GLY A 509 5.58 5.57 5.20
C GLY A 509 5.10 6.37 6.43
N ASN A 510 3.97 7.07 6.32
CA ASN A 510 3.39 7.88 7.40
C ASN A 510 2.28 7.16 8.17
N ASN A 511 1.91 5.95 7.77
CA ASN A 511 0.90 5.18 8.46
C ASN A 511 1.52 4.34 9.58
N PHE A 512 1.48 4.84 10.78
CA PHE A 512 1.96 4.12 11.96
C PHE A 512 0.97 3.06 12.43
N ASN A 513 -0.33 3.35 12.32
CA ASN A 513 -1.40 2.45 12.71
C ASN A 513 -1.92 1.68 11.50
N LEU A 514 -2.00 0.37 11.61
CA LEU A 514 -2.70 -0.44 10.64
C LEU A 514 -4.21 -0.34 10.89
N GLY A 515 -4.91 0.39 10.03
CA GLY A 515 -6.34 0.61 10.13
C GLY A 515 -6.74 1.83 10.97
N TYR A 516 -8.01 1.87 11.32
CA TYR A 516 -8.59 2.97 12.08
C TYR A 516 -8.20 2.95 13.55
N LEU A 517 -8.06 4.13 14.14
CA LEU A 517 -7.93 4.29 15.60
C LEU A 517 -9.17 3.79 16.31
N ASN A 518 -10.34 4.11 15.78
CA ASN A 518 -11.61 3.61 16.27
C ASN A 518 -12.38 2.92 15.14
N PRO A 519 -12.43 1.59 15.11
CA PRO A 519 -13.14 0.84 14.07
C PRO A 519 -14.63 1.12 14.00
N TYR A 520 -15.21 1.69 15.05
CA TYR A 520 -16.62 2.04 15.11
C TYR A 520 -16.92 3.48 14.70
N ASN A 521 -15.90 4.31 14.48
CA ASN A 521 -16.02 5.69 14.04
C ASN A 521 -14.83 6.10 13.14
N PRO A 522 -14.79 5.64 11.89
CA PRO A 522 -13.73 5.98 10.94
C PRO A 522 -13.58 7.49 10.69
N SER A 523 -14.67 8.26 10.89
CA SER A 523 -14.64 9.71 10.67
C SER A 523 -13.63 10.46 11.55
N LEU A 524 -13.18 9.85 12.64
CA LEU A 524 -12.12 10.43 13.48
C LEU A 524 -10.77 10.46 12.75
N ASP A 525 -10.58 9.59 11.77
CA ASP A 525 -9.36 9.50 10.98
C ASP A 525 -9.43 10.33 9.69
N TYR A 526 -10.58 10.95 9.38
CA TYR A 526 -10.72 11.78 8.20
C TYR A 526 -9.86 13.05 8.29
N GLY A 527 -8.95 13.23 7.34
CA GLY A 527 -8.00 14.35 7.32
C GLY A 527 -7.25 14.44 5.99
N ASN A 528 -6.18 15.23 5.96
CA ASN A 528 -5.33 15.27 4.77
C ASN A 528 -4.76 13.87 4.48
N SER A 529 -4.77 13.47 3.21
CA SER A 529 -4.12 12.24 2.77
C SER A 529 -2.61 12.34 2.93
N ASP A 530 -1.93 11.23 3.23
CA ASP A 530 -0.46 11.16 3.25
C ASP A 530 0.14 11.56 1.90
N TYR A 531 -0.65 11.49 0.84
CA TYR A 531 -0.27 11.83 -0.54
C TYR A 531 -0.64 13.25 -0.95
N ASP A 532 -1.23 14.06 -0.05
CA ASP A 532 -1.63 15.43 -0.36
C ASP A 532 -0.41 16.30 -0.73
N VAL A 533 -0.47 16.85 -1.93
CA VAL A 533 0.50 17.83 -2.43
C VAL A 533 -0.27 19.06 -2.87
N ARG A 534 -0.33 20.07 -1.99
CA ARG A 534 -1.19 21.24 -2.19
C ARG A 534 -0.85 22.04 -3.44
N HIS A 535 0.43 22.22 -3.75
CA HIS A 535 0.91 22.93 -4.92
C HIS A 535 1.98 22.13 -5.64
N ARG A 536 1.84 22.00 -6.95
CA ARG A 536 2.84 21.37 -7.81
C ARG A 536 2.99 22.18 -9.10
N LEU A 537 4.22 22.56 -9.43
CA LEU A 537 4.59 23.16 -10.71
C LEU A 537 5.63 22.27 -11.39
N SER A 538 5.36 21.88 -12.62
CA SER A 538 6.31 21.18 -13.49
C SER A 538 6.51 21.98 -14.77
N VAL A 539 7.75 22.25 -15.11
CA VAL A 539 8.12 22.98 -16.33
C VAL A 539 9.18 22.17 -17.07
N SER A 540 8.97 21.98 -18.35
CA SER A 540 9.99 21.46 -19.26
C SER A 540 10.06 22.30 -20.51
N ALA A 541 11.25 22.52 -21.04
CA ALA A 541 11.40 23.27 -22.26
C ALA A 541 12.57 22.73 -23.11
N LEU A 542 12.49 22.99 -24.41
CA LEU A 542 13.58 22.89 -25.35
C LEU A 542 13.68 24.19 -26.07
N TRP A 543 14.78 24.90 -25.86
CA TRP A 543 14.98 26.21 -26.46
C TRP A 543 16.18 26.20 -27.40
N GLN A 544 15.90 26.49 -28.66
CA GLN A 544 16.88 26.70 -29.72
C GLN A 544 16.92 28.22 -30.05
N PRO A 545 17.77 29.01 -29.39
CA PRO A 545 17.73 30.48 -29.48
C PRO A 545 18.09 30.95 -30.89
N LYS A 546 17.07 31.28 -31.69
CA LYS A 546 17.20 31.72 -33.09
C LYS A 546 18.13 32.93 -33.26
N PHE A 547 18.23 33.78 -32.23
CA PHE A 547 19.13 34.97 -32.27
C PHE A 547 20.61 34.60 -32.17
N LEU A 548 20.95 33.37 -31.79
CA LEU A 548 22.33 32.86 -31.74
C LEU A 548 22.77 32.19 -33.06
N GLU A 549 21.91 32.14 -34.06
CA GLU A 549 22.24 31.53 -35.35
C GLU A 549 23.24 32.35 -36.18
N PHE A 550 23.30 33.68 -36.00
CA PHE A 550 24.27 34.59 -36.64
C PHE A 550 24.54 34.26 -38.11
N PRO A 551 23.55 34.27 -39.02
CA PRO A 551 23.70 33.78 -40.39
C PRO A 551 24.73 34.55 -41.24
N SER A 552 25.09 35.77 -40.86
CA SER A 552 26.09 36.61 -41.54
C SER A 552 27.50 36.56 -40.94
N ASN A 553 27.72 35.80 -39.84
CA ASN A 553 29.02 35.67 -39.19
C ASN A 553 29.34 34.17 -38.95
N ALA A 554 30.18 33.60 -39.82
CA ALA A 554 30.53 32.18 -39.81
C ALA A 554 31.19 31.72 -38.50
N ILE A 555 32.00 32.57 -37.85
CA ILE A 555 32.67 32.19 -36.58
C ILE A 555 31.64 32.20 -35.45
N ALA A 556 30.82 33.24 -35.36
CA ALA A 556 29.76 33.33 -34.36
C ALA A 556 28.75 32.16 -34.52
N HIS A 557 28.37 31.83 -35.75
CA HIS A 557 27.52 30.69 -36.06
C HIS A 557 28.16 29.35 -35.61
N ALA A 558 29.44 29.15 -35.95
CA ALA A 558 30.16 27.93 -35.57
C ALA A 558 30.23 27.74 -34.03
N VAL A 559 30.34 28.85 -33.27
CA VAL A 559 30.46 28.79 -31.81
C VAL A 559 29.09 28.79 -31.11
N LEU A 560 28.13 29.59 -31.54
CA LEU A 560 26.85 29.81 -30.85
C LEU A 560 25.63 29.27 -31.60
N GLY A 561 25.66 29.11 -32.91
CA GLY A 561 24.58 28.49 -33.69
C GLY A 561 24.37 27.05 -33.34
N GLY A 562 23.16 26.55 -33.49
CA GLY A 562 22.82 25.14 -33.12
C GLY A 562 22.90 24.85 -31.64
N LEU A 563 22.85 25.88 -30.77
CA LEU A 563 22.74 25.70 -29.32
C LEU A 563 21.31 25.32 -28.93
N GLU A 564 21.18 24.35 -28.06
CA GLU A 564 19.92 23.95 -27.46
C GLU A 564 20.06 23.93 -25.93
N ILE A 565 19.02 24.42 -25.25
CA ILE A 565 18.93 24.39 -23.78
C ILE A 565 17.64 23.71 -23.40
N ALA A 566 17.72 22.65 -22.56
CA ALA A 566 16.62 21.82 -22.17
C ALA A 566 16.45 21.78 -20.63
N PRO A 567 15.87 22.83 -20.01
CA PRO A 567 15.59 22.83 -18.59
C PRO A 567 14.37 21.98 -18.25
N ILE A 568 14.43 21.30 -17.11
CA ILE A 568 13.32 20.62 -16.46
C ILE A 568 13.31 21.07 -15.00
N ALA A 569 12.15 21.53 -14.52
CA ALA A 569 11.99 21.95 -13.14
C ALA A 569 10.70 21.35 -12.54
N THR A 570 10.78 20.89 -11.32
CA THR A 570 9.60 20.48 -10.53
C THR A 570 9.70 21.13 -9.16
N LEU A 571 8.61 21.78 -8.76
CA LEU A 571 8.46 22.37 -7.45
C LEU A 571 7.16 21.83 -6.84
N ARG A 572 7.21 21.39 -5.60
CA ARG A 572 6.01 20.95 -4.87
C ARG A 572 6.09 21.28 -3.39
N THR A 573 4.93 21.45 -2.77
CA THR A 573 4.82 21.50 -1.32
C THR A 573 5.14 20.15 -0.70
N GLY A 574 5.58 20.16 0.55
CA GLY A 574 5.80 18.94 1.32
C GLY A 574 4.48 18.19 1.56
N THR A 575 4.57 16.89 1.74
CA THR A 575 3.45 16.03 2.14
C THR A 575 3.12 16.21 3.62
N PRO A 576 1.87 16.02 4.01
CA PRO A 576 1.48 16.12 5.42
C PRO A 576 1.94 14.88 6.21
N PHE A 577 1.92 15.00 7.52
CA PHE A 577 2.23 13.91 8.47
C PHE A 577 1.52 14.11 9.80
N THR A 578 1.45 13.03 10.57
CA THR A 578 0.85 12.99 11.92
C THR A 578 1.93 12.72 12.95
N ILE A 579 1.77 13.29 14.13
CA ILE A 579 2.56 12.95 15.32
C ILE A 579 1.70 12.05 16.20
N TYR A 580 2.24 10.88 16.54
CA TYR A 580 1.58 9.87 17.36
C TYR A 580 2.25 9.75 18.71
N ASP A 581 1.51 9.35 19.71
CA ASP A 581 1.99 8.97 21.03
C ASP A 581 1.94 7.44 21.19
N CYS A 582 3.08 6.82 21.30
CA CYS A 582 3.20 5.38 21.44
C CYS A 582 3.75 4.97 22.80
N THR A 583 3.60 5.80 23.81
CA THR A 583 4.15 5.65 25.16
C THR A 583 3.82 4.30 25.80
N ASN A 584 2.67 3.75 25.50
CA ASN A 584 2.18 2.54 26.16
C ASN A 584 2.48 1.23 25.38
N GLY A 585 3.29 1.29 24.31
CA GLY A 585 3.73 0.10 23.56
C GLY A 585 2.62 -0.66 22.86
N GLU A 586 1.57 0.01 22.46
CA GLU A 586 0.36 -0.57 21.89
C GLU A 586 0.44 -0.72 20.38
N ASN A 587 -0.36 -1.63 19.83
CA ASN A 587 -0.45 -1.84 18.39
C ASN A 587 -1.08 -0.67 17.63
N SER A 588 -1.64 0.31 18.34
CA SER A 588 -2.22 1.55 17.79
C SER A 588 -1.83 2.72 18.66
N CYS A 589 -1.13 3.67 18.10
CA CYS A 589 -0.70 4.87 18.80
C CYS A 589 -1.73 5.98 18.55
N PRO A 590 -2.32 6.59 19.60
CA PRO A 590 -3.20 7.74 19.44
C PRO A 590 -2.42 8.94 18.92
N ARG A 591 -3.13 9.88 18.32
CA ARG A 591 -2.56 11.17 17.93
C ARG A 591 -2.40 12.07 19.14
N ILE A 592 -1.38 12.93 19.16
CA ILE A 592 -1.21 13.88 20.25
C ILE A 592 -2.41 14.82 20.36
N VAL A 593 -2.83 15.10 21.59
CA VAL A 593 -4.05 15.89 21.87
C VAL A 593 -3.82 17.38 21.65
N ASN A 594 -2.63 17.85 21.94
CA ASN A 594 -2.25 19.25 21.80
C ASN A 594 -0.75 19.33 21.54
N ALA A 595 -0.33 20.36 20.86
CA ALA A 595 1.07 20.57 20.48
C ALA A 595 1.65 21.87 21.07
N PRO A 596 1.47 22.21 22.37
CA PRO A 596 2.06 23.43 22.92
C PRO A 596 3.58 23.32 22.90
N GLY A 597 4.24 24.30 22.30
CA GLY A 597 5.69 24.39 22.28
C GLY A 597 6.39 23.53 21.22
N LEU A 598 5.67 22.93 20.30
CA LEU A 598 6.30 22.37 19.08
C LEU A 598 6.98 23.51 18.31
N GLU A 599 8.27 23.37 18.04
CA GLU A 599 9.04 24.35 17.29
C GLU A 599 9.29 23.80 15.88
N PHE A 600 8.75 24.46 14.87
CA PHE A 600 9.03 24.17 13.47
C PHE A 600 10.26 24.95 13.03
N HIS A 601 11.28 24.24 12.58
CA HIS A 601 12.52 24.87 12.13
C HIS A 601 12.44 25.48 10.73
N GLY A 602 11.40 25.19 9.98
CA GLY A 602 11.24 25.63 8.58
C GLY A 602 12.18 24.95 7.59
N THR A 603 13.36 24.54 8.07
CA THR A 603 14.33 23.72 7.32
C THR A 603 14.87 22.62 8.23
N PRO A 604 15.15 21.43 7.69
CA PRO A 604 15.72 20.34 8.48
C PRO A 604 17.05 20.73 9.13
N GLN A 605 17.17 20.50 10.43
CA GLN A 605 18.38 20.76 11.23
C GLN A 605 19.12 19.45 11.49
N ALA A 606 20.43 19.43 11.26
CA ALA A 606 21.24 18.25 11.57
C ALA A 606 21.25 17.98 13.09
N ASN A 607 20.96 16.71 13.49
CA ASN A 607 20.89 16.31 14.89
C ASN A 607 22.10 15.50 15.39
N GLY A 608 23.24 15.62 14.69
CA GLY A 608 24.50 14.96 15.08
C GLY A 608 24.67 13.53 14.57
N GLY A 609 23.63 12.89 14.02
CA GLY A 609 23.72 11.60 13.33
C GLY A 609 24.02 11.77 11.83
N VAL A 610 24.60 10.74 11.23
CA VAL A 610 24.81 10.72 9.77
C VAL A 610 23.46 10.65 9.07
N ASN A 611 23.15 11.66 8.25
CA ASN A 611 21.88 11.79 7.52
C ASN A 611 20.64 11.89 8.42
N SER A 612 20.78 12.38 9.65
CA SER A 612 19.67 12.60 10.56
C SER A 612 19.40 14.10 10.72
N TYR A 613 18.14 14.48 10.52
CA TYR A 613 17.71 15.88 10.54
C TYR A 613 16.40 16.04 11.31
N ASN A 614 16.33 17.03 12.19
CA ASN A 614 15.11 17.40 12.87
C ASN A 614 14.43 18.57 12.12
N TYR A 615 13.17 18.41 11.83
CA TYR A 615 12.34 19.45 11.25
C TYR A 615 11.42 20.09 12.29
N ILE A 616 11.02 19.32 13.28
CA ILE A 616 10.26 19.76 14.44
C ILE A 616 11.08 19.44 15.68
N ALA A 617 11.20 20.39 16.59
CA ALA A 617 11.67 20.17 17.94
C ALA A 617 10.49 20.04 18.89
N ILE A 618 10.46 18.98 19.68
CA ILE A 618 9.51 18.81 20.76
C ILE A 618 10.12 19.43 22.03
N PRO A 619 9.34 20.19 22.80
CA PRO A 619 9.84 20.81 24.02
C PRO A 619 10.32 19.73 25.00
N THR A 620 11.41 20.04 25.69
CA THR A 620 11.91 19.19 26.79
C THR A 620 10.85 19.00 27.87
N ALA A 621 10.92 17.90 28.61
CA ALA A 621 9.98 17.56 29.70
C ALA A 621 9.67 18.71 30.65
N SER A 622 10.67 19.54 30.97
CA SER A 622 10.47 20.70 31.83
C SER A 622 9.55 21.79 31.25
N LYS A 623 9.27 21.74 29.94
CA LYS A 623 8.42 22.70 29.23
C LYS A 623 7.15 22.06 28.69
N ASN A 624 7.02 20.75 28.75
CA ASN A 624 5.85 20.02 28.27
C ASN A 624 4.87 19.81 29.44
N PRO A 625 3.68 20.42 29.43
CA PRO A 625 2.70 20.28 30.51
C PRO A 625 2.09 18.87 30.61
N PHE A 626 2.36 17.99 29.63
CA PHE A 626 1.85 16.62 29.59
C PHE A 626 2.88 15.59 30.07
N VAL A 627 4.07 15.98 30.52
CA VAL A 627 5.07 15.08 31.08
C VAL A 627 4.82 14.92 32.57
N ASN A 628 4.58 13.69 33.00
CA ASN A 628 4.43 13.36 34.41
C ASN A 628 5.75 13.51 35.20
N SER A 629 5.67 13.34 36.51
CA SER A 629 6.83 13.47 37.42
C SER A 629 7.93 12.39 37.20
N GLN A 630 7.66 11.39 36.38
CA GLN A 630 8.57 10.31 36.02
C GLN A 630 9.22 10.50 34.64
N GLY A 631 8.86 11.59 33.95
CA GLY A 631 9.39 11.89 32.61
C GLY A 631 8.59 11.28 31.48
N TYR A 632 7.51 10.59 31.75
CA TYR A 632 6.62 10.00 30.73
C TYR A 632 5.54 10.99 30.34
N SER A 633 5.24 11.08 29.06
CA SER A 633 4.08 11.84 28.62
C SER A 633 2.81 11.07 28.99
N ASP A 634 2.14 11.54 30.03
CA ASP A 634 0.77 11.18 30.27
C ASP A 634 -0.09 12.06 29.38
N PHE A 635 -0.41 11.60 28.16
CA PHE A 635 -1.60 12.10 27.54
C PHE A 635 -2.75 11.71 28.43
N PRO A 636 -3.49 12.69 29.00
CA PRO A 636 -4.49 12.35 29.99
C PRO A 636 -5.50 11.40 29.34
N ASP A 637 -5.57 10.20 29.88
CA ASP A 637 -6.64 9.23 29.61
C ASP A 637 -8.03 9.85 29.79
N SER A 638 -8.09 10.96 30.48
CA SER A 638 -9.26 11.80 30.69
C SER A 638 -9.78 12.50 29.43
N VAL A 639 -9.07 12.50 28.31
CA VAL A 639 -9.57 13.11 27.07
C VAL A 639 -10.53 12.18 26.32
N GLY A 640 -11.11 11.22 27.00
CA GLY A 640 -12.24 10.44 26.49
C GLY A 640 -11.83 9.35 25.51
N GLY A 641 -10.65 8.80 25.66
CA GLY A 641 -10.16 7.73 24.82
C GLY A 641 -10.09 8.13 23.36
N TYR A 642 -10.18 7.19 22.47
CA TYR A 642 -10.15 7.41 21.01
C TYR A 642 -11.26 8.32 20.48
N GLN A 643 -12.29 8.60 21.24
CA GLN A 643 -13.41 9.46 20.83
C GLN A 643 -13.00 10.91 20.62
N ASN A 644 -11.94 11.35 21.30
CA ASN A 644 -11.39 12.69 21.18
C ASN A 644 -9.91 12.62 20.82
N SER A 645 -9.57 11.89 19.79
CA SER A 645 -8.21 11.58 19.35
C SER A 645 -7.37 12.80 18.97
N GLY A 646 -7.46 13.84 19.76
CA GLY A 646 -6.57 14.98 19.72
C GLY A 646 -6.65 15.80 18.45
N LEU A 647 -5.50 16.21 17.97
CA LEU A 647 -5.36 16.91 16.70
C LEU A 647 -5.73 15.97 15.55
N GLY A 648 -6.36 16.50 14.52
CA GLY A 648 -6.70 15.72 13.33
C GLY A 648 -5.49 15.05 12.70
N ARG A 649 -5.73 14.03 11.89
CA ARG A 649 -4.67 13.37 11.12
C ARG A 649 -4.04 14.34 10.13
N ASN A 650 -2.72 14.25 9.95
CA ASN A 650 -1.96 14.98 8.94
C ASN A 650 -2.11 16.52 9.03
N GLN A 651 -1.96 17.05 10.23
CA GLN A 651 -2.06 18.49 10.48
C GLN A 651 -0.78 19.26 10.19
N TRP A 652 0.36 18.58 10.13
CA TRP A 652 1.67 19.19 9.85
C TRP A 652 2.15 18.83 8.45
N PHE A 653 2.94 19.72 7.85
CA PHE A 653 3.48 19.54 6.52
C PHE A 653 4.99 19.52 6.53
N GLY A 654 5.56 18.60 5.77
CA GLY A 654 6.99 18.48 5.57
C GLY A 654 7.58 19.61 4.72
N PRO A 655 8.91 19.63 4.55
CA PRO A 655 9.62 20.61 3.72
C PRO A 655 9.16 20.56 2.27
N HIS A 656 9.29 21.71 1.58
CA HIS A 656 9.06 21.79 0.14
C HIS A 656 10.15 21.03 -0.63
N ASN A 657 9.76 20.44 -1.74
CA ASN A 657 10.68 19.74 -2.62
C ASN A 657 10.79 20.46 -3.94
N TYR A 658 12.01 20.59 -4.45
CA TYR A 658 12.24 21.11 -5.79
C TYR A 658 13.47 20.48 -6.44
N THR A 659 13.36 20.23 -7.73
CA THR A 659 14.44 19.74 -8.59
C THR A 659 14.60 20.68 -9.77
N PHE A 660 15.82 20.88 -10.18
CA PHE A 660 16.13 21.64 -11.39
C PHE A 660 17.27 20.95 -12.14
N ASP A 661 16.93 20.41 -13.31
CA ASP A 661 17.84 19.75 -14.22
C ASP A 661 17.94 20.54 -15.53
N THR A 662 19.05 20.47 -16.22
CA THR A 662 19.17 21.12 -17.53
C THR A 662 20.16 20.38 -18.43
N GLY A 663 19.77 20.25 -19.69
CA GLY A 663 20.66 19.87 -20.78
C GLY A 663 21.12 21.10 -21.55
N VAL A 664 22.38 21.11 -21.93
CA VAL A 664 22.93 22.08 -22.88
C VAL A 664 23.58 21.31 -24.03
N TYR A 665 23.04 21.48 -25.20
CA TYR A 665 23.48 20.72 -26.36
C TYR A 665 24.00 21.69 -27.44
N LYS A 666 25.07 21.28 -28.10
CA LYS A 666 25.64 22.00 -29.25
C LYS A 666 25.66 21.08 -30.45
N ASN A 667 24.91 21.46 -31.48
CA ASN A 667 24.82 20.73 -32.74
C ASN A 667 25.79 21.33 -33.77
N PHE A 668 26.60 20.48 -34.36
CA PHE A 668 27.48 20.81 -35.50
C PHE A 668 26.99 20.04 -36.72
N GLN A 669 26.56 20.78 -37.74
CA GLN A 669 26.22 20.20 -39.05
C GLN A 669 27.50 19.96 -39.83
N VAL A 670 27.73 18.72 -40.28
CA VAL A 670 28.96 18.30 -40.94
C VAL A 670 28.66 17.59 -42.27
N GLY A 671 29.48 17.84 -43.26
CA GLY A 671 29.38 17.23 -44.58
C GLY A 671 28.62 18.08 -45.60
N ARG A 672 28.70 17.65 -46.89
CA ARG A 672 27.97 18.30 -47.96
C ARG A 672 26.46 18.05 -47.80
N GLY A 673 25.68 19.16 -47.71
CA GLY A 673 24.24 19.11 -47.55
C GLY A 673 23.80 18.73 -46.14
N GLU A 674 24.63 19.01 -45.09
CA GLU A 674 24.29 18.84 -43.67
C GLU A 674 23.84 17.41 -43.32
N ARG A 675 24.49 16.43 -43.96
CA ARG A 675 24.07 15.00 -43.85
C ARG A 675 24.33 14.40 -42.48
N TYR A 676 25.27 14.95 -41.73
CA TYR A 676 25.71 14.40 -40.43
C TYR A 676 25.61 15.49 -39.37
N THR A 677 25.15 15.09 -38.19
CA THR A 677 25.14 15.95 -37.02
C THR A 677 26.04 15.37 -35.93
N ILE A 678 26.96 16.19 -35.43
CA ILE A 678 27.72 15.91 -34.23
C ILE A 678 27.11 16.76 -33.11
N GLN A 679 26.60 16.12 -32.05
CA GLN A 679 26.04 16.82 -30.91
C GLN A 679 26.95 16.61 -29.69
N LEU A 680 27.46 17.70 -29.13
CA LEU A 680 28.04 17.73 -27.80
C LEU A 680 26.91 17.93 -26.79
N ARG A 681 26.87 17.10 -25.77
CA ARG A 681 25.84 17.08 -24.73
C ARG A 681 26.48 17.32 -23.37
N GLY A 682 25.98 18.31 -22.64
CA GLY A 682 26.22 18.49 -21.22
C GLY A 682 24.88 18.41 -20.48
N GLU A 683 24.74 17.44 -19.61
CA GLU A 683 23.52 17.24 -18.81
C GLU A 683 23.88 17.43 -17.34
N PHE A 684 23.13 18.30 -16.68
CA PHE A 684 23.34 18.72 -15.30
C PHE A 684 22.10 18.40 -14.51
N TYR A 685 22.22 17.45 -13.60
CA TYR A 685 21.15 17.02 -12.70
C TYR A 685 21.31 17.70 -11.35
N ASN A 686 20.21 18.08 -10.75
CA ASN A 686 20.17 18.85 -9.50
C ASN A 686 21.16 20.04 -9.53
N VAL A 687 20.99 20.93 -10.51
CA VAL A 687 21.88 22.09 -10.74
C VAL A 687 22.05 22.95 -9.50
N LEU A 688 20.98 23.08 -8.70
CA LEU A 688 20.95 23.85 -7.46
C LEU A 688 21.62 23.14 -6.30
N ASN A 689 21.99 21.86 -6.46
CA ASN A 689 22.55 21.02 -5.40
C ASN A 689 21.67 21.02 -4.13
N HIS A 690 20.35 20.95 -4.34
CA HIS A 690 19.37 20.97 -3.27
C HIS A 690 19.07 19.56 -2.80
N HIS A 691 18.97 19.36 -1.49
CA HIS A 691 18.53 18.12 -0.89
C HIS A 691 17.04 18.21 -0.59
N ASN A 692 16.27 17.27 -1.10
CA ASN A 692 14.86 17.16 -0.79
C ASN A 692 14.66 16.25 0.42
N PHE A 693 13.86 16.73 1.36
CA PHE A 693 13.56 16.00 2.58
C PHE A 693 12.10 15.57 2.55
N TYR A 694 11.84 14.35 3.04
CA TYR A 694 10.49 13.84 3.24
C TYR A 694 10.26 13.59 4.72
N PRO A 695 9.05 13.84 5.24
CA PRO A 695 8.71 13.37 6.57
C PRO A 695 8.85 11.85 6.58
N VAL A 696 9.61 11.35 7.53
CA VAL A 696 9.61 9.92 7.84
C VAL A 696 8.55 9.73 8.89
N ALA A 697 7.68 8.74 8.74
CA ALA A 697 6.80 8.32 9.82
C ALA A 697 7.66 8.05 11.05
N GLY A 698 7.63 8.96 11.97
CA GLY A 698 8.29 8.81 13.25
C GLY A 698 7.21 8.52 14.27
N SER A 699 7.25 7.35 14.89
CA SER A 699 6.70 7.24 16.21
C SER A 699 7.40 8.28 17.06
N ALA A 700 6.75 9.38 17.36
CA ALA A 700 7.17 10.22 18.44
C ALA A 700 6.80 9.47 19.70
N ASP A 701 7.73 8.70 20.22
CA ASP A 701 7.61 8.24 21.58
C ASP A 701 7.86 9.44 22.48
N TYR A 702 6.78 10.03 22.99
CA TYR A 702 6.84 11.15 23.90
C TYR A 702 7.45 10.77 25.24
N ALA A 703 7.58 9.48 25.53
CA ALA A 703 8.11 8.96 26.79
C ALA A 703 9.64 8.99 26.87
N GLU A 704 10.29 8.86 25.74
CA GLU A 704 11.76 8.91 25.71
C GLU A 704 12.23 10.33 25.37
N GLU A 705 12.30 11.14 26.40
CA GLU A 705 12.56 12.57 26.38
C GLU A 705 13.78 13.06 25.62
N SER A 706 14.77 12.24 25.42
CA SER A 706 16.03 12.70 24.88
C SER A 706 16.07 12.79 23.37
N GLU A 707 15.12 12.18 22.68
CA GLU A 707 15.17 12.04 21.23
C GLU A 707 13.82 12.10 20.53
N VAL A 708 12.92 12.98 20.92
CA VAL A 708 11.74 13.13 20.14
C VAL A 708 12.07 13.78 18.81
N THR A 709 12.53 12.97 17.94
CA THR A 709 12.66 13.26 16.55
C THR A 709 11.32 13.02 15.88
N ALA A 710 10.35 13.85 16.21
CA ALA A 710 9.00 13.73 15.68
C ALA A 710 8.96 13.74 14.15
N VAL A 711 9.99 14.26 13.53
CA VAL A 711 10.16 14.19 12.08
C VAL A 711 11.65 14.13 11.77
N LYS A 712 12.10 12.97 11.38
CA LYS A 712 13.38 12.83 10.68
C LYS A 712 13.11 13.04 9.20
N GLY A 713 13.50 14.20 8.67
CA GLY A 713 13.70 14.33 7.25
C GLY A 713 14.91 13.50 6.87
N SER A 714 14.73 12.47 6.09
CA SER A 714 15.84 11.82 5.40
C SER A 714 15.94 12.41 4.00
N PRO A 715 17.14 12.67 3.47
CA PRO A 715 17.27 12.90 2.05
C PRO A 715 16.59 11.76 1.31
N THR A 716 15.76 12.09 0.32
CA THR A 716 15.13 11.08 -0.52
C THR A 716 16.17 10.19 -1.14
N GLY A 717 16.01 8.97 -0.95
CA GLY A 717 16.94 7.96 -1.39
C GLY A 717 17.54 7.25 -0.21
N SER A 718 17.40 5.98 -0.24
CA SER A 718 18.16 4.94 0.42
C SER A 718 19.60 5.41 0.72
N PRO A 719 20.34 4.82 1.64
CA PRO A 719 21.65 5.24 2.13
C PRO A 719 22.70 5.64 1.08
N SER A 720 22.41 5.49 -0.16
CA SER A 720 23.11 6.17 -1.25
C SER A 720 22.52 7.57 -1.48
N SER A 721 22.71 8.48 -0.56
CA SER A 721 22.56 9.94 -0.78
C SER A 721 23.37 10.46 -1.99
N ALA A 722 24.00 9.58 -2.72
CA ALA A 722 24.68 9.85 -3.96
C ALA A 722 23.73 10.33 -5.08
N ASP A 723 22.48 9.90 -5.06
CA ASP A 723 21.53 10.20 -6.15
C ASP A 723 20.96 11.61 -6.10
N GLU A 724 21.04 12.29 -4.95
CA GLU A 724 20.61 13.69 -4.81
C GLU A 724 21.72 14.71 -4.95
N ARG A 725 22.96 14.28 -5.11
CA ARG A 725 24.07 15.21 -5.39
C ARG A 725 23.96 15.74 -6.81
N ARG A 726 24.49 16.94 -7.01
CA ARG A 726 24.67 17.45 -8.37
C ARG A 726 25.48 16.44 -9.18
N ASN A 727 24.89 15.96 -10.26
CA ASN A 727 25.54 15.06 -11.22
C ASN A 727 25.71 15.77 -12.56
N THR A 728 26.81 15.48 -13.23
CA THR A 728 27.06 16.02 -14.58
C THR A 728 27.42 14.87 -15.49
N GLN A 729 26.75 14.80 -16.62
CA GLN A 729 27.05 13.85 -17.68
C GLN A 729 27.47 14.61 -18.93
N LEU A 730 28.59 14.18 -19.53
CA LEU A 730 29.05 14.68 -20.82
C LEU A 730 28.98 13.54 -21.83
N ALA A 731 28.40 13.84 -23.00
CA ALA A 731 28.28 12.85 -24.07
C ALA A 731 28.54 13.48 -25.44
N LEU A 732 28.97 12.64 -26.35
CA LEU A 732 29.11 12.95 -27.78
C LEU A 732 28.17 12.02 -28.54
N ARG A 733 27.26 12.59 -29.31
CA ARG A 733 26.35 11.85 -30.20
C ARG A 733 26.66 12.15 -31.65
N PHE A 734 26.68 11.12 -32.44
CA PHE A 734 26.84 11.22 -33.88
C PHE A 734 25.58 10.68 -34.57
N GLU A 735 24.97 11.51 -35.42
CA GLU A 735 23.79 11.18 -36.20
C GLU A 735 24.13 11.18 -37.68
N PHE A 736 23.72 10.15 -38.40
CA PHE A 736 24.03 9.92 -39.81
C PHE A 736 22.82 9.47 -40.62
#